data_e4cb427ad8dddf87005c92f3dfbb3af6
#
_entry.id   e4cb427ad8dddf87005c92f3dfbb3af6
#
_cell.length_a   1.000
_cell.length_b   1.000
_cell.length_c   1.000
_cell.angle_alpha   90.00
_cell.angle_beta   90.00
_cell.angle_gamma   90.00
#
_symmetry.space_group_name_H-M   'P 1'
#
loop_
_entity.id
_entity.type
_entity.pdbx_description
1 polymer ?
#
loop_
_entity_poly.entity_id
_entity_poly.type
_entity_poly.pdbx_seq_one_letter_code
_entity_poly.pdbx_strand_id
1 'polypeptide(L)'
;LISVIAVTLAAFSAAARPEPSQRGPSALDGPRAEAPEVDVTLPERPDPNPPKAEAGAARDDAQGAPAISLPPARLHAGGAGGAVLSDPSSIEPLLDGYVAGAMADQYPPGMMVAVATRDRVFVKAFGLADAEKNVRATNETLFRIASISKTFVWTAVMILVDEGKLDLDADVDSYLKKAKVGQRGMKPVTLRDLMAHRAGFEDAFGVFFQSGTGRTFEEALARTRPARVAVPGDRTAYSNWGASLAAQIVADVSGMAFDEFVAERLLQPLGMTSTVQHDPASVGGVERNPKALDERLASPHKIDAGGTAVMPHDRLDPLYAAGAFALDANDAGRWVQFLLNGGLAGDQRPVSPEAFARMRKRAFKDRPFAPDFAHGFMETEIGGAITFGHGGTLSGFISDMTIAPSLGVGVFVVVNGAESPRLPDLVSRFVIEQFARADSFPRAWSMTATPQMIEKARSAAGAYLPNRRVYSRFEKVAALGSEIRLAAKDDGSLIVTAGGKATRYYPVSDDLWSDRSRDRLFVYRDAAGAPVRIATAMGTMTADRVSFFQSSTAFSAGIGGAALVSALALLGAWRRQGRDVATTRLGIWLAGGHAAAALLWIAFVVALTAASVALSSKTLADFQAEGWPPTGLVIAMIAAHLAALGAAIAAVGVLPVLAGSGWSIWRKGHYLLFAAAGLFAVWQLAVWRMIFAAPSGG
;
A
#
# COMPACT_ATOMS: atom_id res chain seq x y z
N LEU A 1 10.45 7.25 1.68
CA LEU A 1 11.67 8.09 1.61
C LEU A 1 11.86 8.88 2.91
N ILE A 2 10.77 9.45 3.45
CA ILE A 2 10.79 10.20 4.72
C ILE A 2 11.20 9.31 5.88
N SER A 3 10.68 8.09 5.96
CA SER A 3 11.05 7.13 7.00
C SER A 3 12.54 6.80 6.95
N VAL A 4 13.16 6.75 5.78
CA VAL A 4 14.60 6.48 5.62
C VAL A 4 15.44 7.67 6.10
N ILE A 5 15.04 8.89 5.80
CA ILE A 5 15.76 10.10 6.25
C ILE A 5 15.53 10.37 7.74
N ALA A 6 14.32 10.15 8.24
CA ALA A 6 14.00 10.22 9.66
C ALA A 6 14.78 9.16 10.47
N VAL A 7 14.93 7.94 9.96
CA VAL A 7 15.76 6.88 10.56
C VAL A 7 17.24 7.27 10.55
N THR A 8 17.73 7.94 9.49
CA THR A 8 19.11 8.42 9.44
C THR A 8 19.35 9.52 10.48
N LEU A 9 18.42 10.45 10.65
CA LEU A 9 18.49 11.51 11.68
C LEU A 9 18.25 10.96 13.09
N ALA A 10 17.33 9.99 13.26
CA ALA A 10 17.05 9.35 14.55
C ALA A 10 18.21 8.43 15.00
N ALA A 11 18.91 7.75 14.07
CA ALA A 11 20.09 6.97 14.40
C ALA A 11 21.23 7.84 14.96
N PHE A 12 21.36 9.08 14.49
CA PHE A 12 22.29 10.06 15.07
C PHE A 12 21.85 10.58 16.45
N SER A 13 20.52 10.63 16.72
CA SER A 13 19.97 11.06 18.02
C SER A 13 19.96 9.93 19.05
N ALA A 14 19.80 8.67 18.65
CA ALA A 14 19.74 7.52 19.57
C ALA A 14 21.10 7.11 20.14
N ALA A 15 22.21 7.47 19.50
CA ALA A 15 23.56 7.24 20.01
C ALA A 15 23.93 8.12 21.22
N ALA A 16 23.07 9.04 21.66
CA ALA A 16 23.35 10.04 22.67
C ALA A 16 22.50 9.95 23.94
N ARG A 17 21.74 8.87 24.20
CA ARG A 17 20.95 8.74 25.44
C ARG A 17 21.27 7.46 26.21
N PRO A 18 21.52 7.54 27.56
CA PRO A 18 21.68 6.36 28.41
C PRO A 18 20.31 5.74 28.74
N GLU A 19 20.31 4.42 28.94
CA GLU A 19 19.13 3.61 29.31
C GLU A 19 18.53 4.01 30.67
N PRO A 20 17.19 4.02 30.81
CA PRO A 20 16.57 4.12 32.13
C PRO A 20 16.39 2.73 32.78
N SER A 21 16.78 2.66 34.04
CA SER A 21 16.74 1.48 34.90
C SER A 21 15.32 0.99 35.19
N GLN A 22 15.19 -0.34 35.24
CA GLN A 22 13.99 -1.07 35.65
C GLN A 22 13.62 -0.79 37.12
N ARG A 23 12.35 -0.52 37.38
CA ARG A 23 11.71 -0.70 38.70
C ARG A 23 10.49 -1.61 38.55
N GLY A 24 10.42 -2.61 39.42
CA GLY A 24 9.40 -3.66 39.44
C GLY A 24 8.05 -3.22 40.05
N PRO A 25 7.04 -4.10 40.05
CA PRO A 25 5.65 -3.77 40.33
C PRO A 25 5.34 -3.76 41.83
N SER A 26 4.48 -2.81 42.27
CA SER A 26 3.83 -2.87 43.59
C SER A 26 2.33 -3.14 43.42
N ALA A 27 1.85 -4.11 44.19
CA ALA A 27 0.46 -4.49 44.31
C ALA A 27 -0.31 -3.47 45.18
N LEU A 28 -1.57 -3.21 44.81
CA LEU A 28 -2.59 -2.74 45.77
C LEU A 28 -3.96 -3.25 45.31
N ASP A 29 -4.54 -4.14 46.13
CA ASP A 29 -5.95 -4.53 46.15
C ASP A 29 -6.78 -3.43 46.82
N GLY A 30 -8.00 -3.19 46.31
CA GLY A 30 -9.02 -2.39 46.98
C GLY A 30 -10.41 -2.60 46.35
N PRO A 31 -11.51 -2.50 47.14
CA PRO A 31 -12.77 -3.21 46.89
C PRO A 31 -13.72 -2.51 45.86
N ARG A 32 -14.61 -3.34 45.32
CA ARG A 32 -15.69 -3.01 44.39
C ARG A 32 -16.70 -2.02 45.02
N ALA A 33 -17.05 -0.97 44.27
CA ALA A 33 -18.23 -0.17 44.47
C ALA A 33 -19.21 -0.32 43.31
N GLU A 34 -20.49 -0.39 43.60
CA GLU A 34 -21.63 -0.52 42.68
C GLU A 34 -21.75 0.69 41.76
N ALA A 35 -22.16 0.48 40.52
CA ALA A 35 -22.36 1.51 39.50
C ALA A 35 -23.75 2.17 39.64
N PRO A 36 -23.86 3.48 39.48
CA PRO A 36 -25.15 4.14 39.36
C PRO A 36 -25.68 4.09 37.90
N GLU A 37 -27.00 4.05 37.78
CA GLU A 37 -27.76 4.22 36.54
C GLU A 37 -27.42 5.54 35.87
N VAL A 38 -27.12 5.52 34.58
CA VAL A 38 -26.85 6.72 33.79
C VAL A 38 -28.03 6.98 32.85
N ASP A 39 -28.68 8.08 33.11
CA ASP A 39 -29.68 8.69 32.22
C ASP A 39 -29.00 9.22 30.95
N VAL A 40 -29.42 8.67 29.78
CA VAL A 40 -28.80 9.00 28.49
C VAL A 40 -29.54 10.20 27.88
N THR A 41 -29.12 11.40 28.27
CA THR A 41 -29.38 12.61 27.49
C THR A 41 -28.26 12.79 26.47
N LEU A 42 -28.63 12.84 25.19
CA LEU A 42 -27.71 13.11 24.08
C LEU A 42 -27.03 14.48 24.26
N PRO A 43 -25.70 14.59 24.09
CA PRO A 43 -25.03 15.89 24.17
C PRO A 43 -25.42 16.78 22.99
N GLU A 44 -25.69 18.06 23.29
CA GLU A 44 -25.86 19.11 22.29
C GLU A 44 -24.61 19.26 21.42
N ARG A 45 -24.87 19.63 20.14
CA ARG A 45 -23.84 19.82 19.13
C ARG A 45 -22.79 20.83 19.56
N PRO A 46 -21.49 20.58 19.33
CA PRO A 46 -20.50 21.63 19.44
C PRO A 46 -20.71 22.69 18.37
N ASP A 47 -20.54 23.95 18.77
CA ASP A 47 -20.61 25.14 17.93
C ASP A 47 -19.58 25.08 16.81
N PRO A 48 -19.93 25.31 15.53
CA PRO A 48 -19.01 25.30 14.41
C PRO A 48 -17.97 26.42 14.41
N ASN A 49 -17.98 27.33 15.39
CA ASN A 49 -17.02 28.44 15.52
C ASN A 49 -16.51 28.61 16.95
N PRO A 50 -15.49 27.85 17.38
CA PRO A 50 -14.85 28.13 18.66
C PRO A 50 -14.06 29.45 18.60
N PRO A 51 -14.03 30.25 19.69
CA PRO A 51 -13.26 31.48 19.73
C PRO A 51 -11.76 31.18 19.60
N LYS A 52 -11.04 32.02 18.84
CA LYS A 52 -9.59 31.96 18.66
C LYS A 52 -8.90 32.01 20.03
N ALA A 53 -8.22 30.93 20.39
CA ALA A 53 -7.34 30.91 21.55
C ALA A 53 -6.06 31.69 21.27
N GLU A 54 -5.69 32.55 22.15
CA GLU A 54 -4.44 33.31 22.14
C GLU A 54 -3.24 32.39 22.26
N ALA A 55 -2.18 32.75 21.53
CA ALA A 55 -0.92 32.02 21.50
C ALA A 55 -0.22 32.05 22.85
N GLY A 56 -0.19 30.94 23.53
CA GLY A 56 0.56 30.71 24.77
C GLY A 56 1.50 29.55 24.65
N ALA A 57 2.79 29.89 24.72
CA ALA A 57 3.97 29.07 25.04
C ALA A 57 3.97 27.57 24.69
N ALA A 58 4.87 27.22 23.81
CA ALA A 58 5.30 25.86 23.50
C ALA A 58 5.61 25.04 24.75
N ARG A 59 5.00 23.86 24.88
CA ARG A 59 5.49 22.77 25.70
C ARG A 59 5.89 21.62 24.78
N ASP A 60 7.19 21.34 24.78
CA ASP A 60 7.81 20.13 24.26
C ASP A 60 7.28 18.92 25.04
N ASP A 61 6.39 18.15 24.46
CA ASP A 61 6.11 16.77 24.84
C ASP A 61 5.75 15.97 23.59
N ALA A 62 6.79 15.49 22.90
CA ALA A 62 6.65 14.46 21.86
C ALA A 62 6.39 13.10 22.54
N GLN A 63 5.19 12.91 23.04
CA GLN A 63 4.70 11.57 23.37
C GLN A 63 3.97 11.02 22.14
N GLY A 64 4.41 9.83 21.71
CA GLY A 64 3.87 9.13 20.57
C GLY A 64 2.34 9.01 20.65
N ALA A 65 1.67 9.18 19.52
CA ALA A 65 0.25 9.02 19.38
C ALA A 65 -0.19 7.70 20.06
N PRO A 66 -1.25 7.71 20.89
CA PRO A 66 -1.75 6.50 21.52
C PRO A 66 -2.12 5.49 20.43
N ALA A 67 -1.65 4.26 20.57
CA ALA A 67 -2.11 3.15 19.73
C ALA A 67 -3.63 3.09 19.88
N ILE A 68 -4.38 3.30 18.79
CA ILE A 68 -5.83 3.22 18.78
C ILE A 68 -6.17 1.76 19.15
N SER A 69 -6.46 1.52 20.41
CA SER A 69 -7.11 0.31 20.85
C SER A 69 -8.59 0.50 20.57
N LEU A 70 -9.04 0.09 19.38
CA LEU A 70 -10.46 -0.19 19.23
C LEU A 70 -10.84 -1.12 20.39
N PRO A 71 -11.96 -0.89 21.08
CA PRO A 71 -12.41 -1.83 22.11
C PRO A 71 -12.36 -3.22 21.48
N PRO A 72 -11.84 -4.25 22.18
CA PRO A 72 -11.91 -5.60 21.65
C PRO A 72 -13.36 -5.80 21.24
N ALA A 73 -13.60 -6.36 20.06
CA ALA A 73 -14.94 -6.70 19.58
C ALA A 73 -15.52 -7.79 20.49
N ARG A 74 -15.84 -7.41 21.72
CA ARG A 74 -16.54 -8.16 22.75
C ARG A 74 -17.83 -7.41 23.10
N LEU A 75 -18.63 -7.19 22.10
CA LEU A 75 -20.05 -7.24 22.33
C LEU A 75 -20.45 -8.72 22.17
N HIS A 76 -20.12 -9.52 23.20
CA HIS A 76 -20.96 -10.65 23.50
C HIS A 76 -22.31 -10.03 23.84
N ALA A 77 -23.20 -9.99 22.85
CA ALA A 77 -24.61 -9.98 23.17
C ALA A 77 -24.86 -11.25 24.00
N GLY A 78 -24.81 -11.11 25.31
CA GLY A 78 -25.32 -12.10 26.25
C GLY A 78 -26.84 -12.19 26.11
N GLY A 79 -27.29 -12.61 24.93
CA GLY A 79 -28.65 -13.05 24.66
C GLY A 79 -28.62 -14.56 24.58
N ALA A 80 -29.34 -15.23 25.48
CA ALA A 80 -29.52 -16.64 25.48
C ALA A 80 -29.93 -17.16 24.09
N GLY A 81 -29.10 -18.08 23.53
CA GLY A 81 -29.38 -18.79 22.27
C GLY A 81 -28.96 -17.96 21.05
N GLY A 82 -27.71 -18.14 20.59
CA GLY A 82 -27.18 -17.46 19.39
C GLY A 82 -27.98 -17.79 18.14
N ALA A 83 -29.04 -17.05 17.89
CA ALA A 83 -29.68 -17.01 16.58
C ALA A 83 -28.71 -16.29 15.64
N VAL A 84 -28.19 -17.02 14.66
CA VAL A 84 -27.47 -16.45 13.52
C VAL A 84 -28.39 -15.46 12.84
N LEU A 85 -27.93 -14.22 12.61
CA LEU A 85 -28.72 -13.25 11.88
C LEU A 85 -29.00 -13.79 10.47
N SER A 86 -30.26 -13.85 10.09
CA SER A 86 -30.71 -14.30 8.76
C SER A 86 -31.21 -13.15 7.90
N ASP A 87 -31.65 -12.06 8.54
CA ASP A 87 -32.13 -10.86 7.87
C ASP A 87 -31.04 -9.79 7.97
N PRO A 88 -30.52 -9.26 6.84
CA PRO A 88 -29.48 -8.24 6.85
C PRO A 88 -29.95 -6.90 7.46
N SER A 89 -31.28 -6.60 7.47
CA SER A 89 -31.80 -5.38 8.11
C SER A 89 -31.69 -5.43 9.64
N SER A 90 -31.66 -6.62 10.24
CA SER A 90 -31.51 -6.79 11.70
C SER A 90 -30.15 -6.34 12.22
N ILE A 91 -29.15 -6.12 11.33
CA ILE A 91 -27.84 -5.58 11.68
C ILE A 91 -27.88 -4.06 11.96
N GLU A 92 -28.93 -3.35 11.53
CA GLU A 92 -28.98 -1.89 11.54
C GLU A 92 -28.65 -1.26 12.90
N PRO A 93 -29.29 -1.66 14.03
CA PRO A 93 -28.99 -1.02 15.32
C PRO A 93 -27.54 -1.27 15.79
N LEU A 94 -26.99 -2.47 15.49
CA LEU A 94 -25.61 -2.80 15.82
C LEU A 94 -24.64 -2.05 14.93
N LEU A 95 -24.96 -1.92 13.64
CA LEU A 95 -24.17 -1.18 12.68
C LEU A 95 -24.14 0.31 13.02
N ASP A 96 -25.28 0.88 13.38
CA ASP A 96 -25.39 2.29 13.78
C ASP A 96 -24.48 2.61 14.97
N GLY A 97 -24.54 1.77 16.01
CA GLY A 97 -23.67 1.95 17.18
C GLY A 97 -22.18 1.78 16.85
N TYR A 98 -21.84 0.78 16.05
CA TYR A 98 -20.45 0.55 15.65
C TYR A 98 -19.90 1.65 14.74
N VAL A 99 -20.69 2.07 13.73
CA VAL A 99 -20.31 3.13 12.80
C VAL A 99 -20.21 4.47 13.51
N ALA A 100 -21.15 4.79 14.43
CA ALA A 100 -21.08 6.02 15.22
C ALA A 100 -19.76 6.10 16.02
N GLY A 101 -19.37 5.03 16.70
CA GLY A 101 -18.08 4.94 17.39
C GLY A 101 -16.90 5.08 16.42
N ALA A 102 -16.91 4.34 15.31
CA ALA A 102 -15.84 4.38 14.32
C ALA A 102 -15.71 5.76 13.64
N MET A 103 -16.82 6.43 13.38
CA MET A 103 -16.83 7.82 12.84
C MET A 103 -16.32 8.83 13.85
N ALA A 104 -16.62 8.64 15.16
CA ALA A 104 -16.09 9.50 16.22
C ALA A 104 -14.58 9.34 16.40
N ASP A 105 -14.05 8.11 16.22
CA ASP A 105 -12.62 7.81 16.43
C ASP A 105 -11.74 8.12 15.21
N GLN A 106 -12.28 8.00 13.98
CA GLN A 106 -11.51 8.05 12.74
C GLN A 106 -11.98 9.14 11.76
N TYR A 107 -12.98 9.90 12.13
CA TYR A 107 -13.49 11.09 11.45
C TYR A 107 -13.76 10.95 9.92
N PRO A 108 -14.24 9.81 9.38
CA PRO A 108 -14.59 9.79 7.98
C PRO A 108 -15.76 10.74 7.75
N PRO A 109 -15.71 11.64 6.75
CA PRO A 109 -16.84 12.55 6.50
C PRO A 109 -18.10 11.79 6.17
N GLY A 110 -18.01 10.77 5.31
CA GLY A 110 -19.12 9.92 4.91
C GLY A 110 -18.72 8.47 4.72
N MET A 111 -19.71 7.60 4.83
CA MET A 111 -19.57 6.16 4.63
C MET A 111 -20.82 5.61 3.93
N MET A 112 -20.63 4.61 3.08
CA MET A 112 -21.70 3.79 2.53
C MET A 112 -21.43 2.33 2.90
N VAL A 113 -22.49 1.64 3.37
CA VAL A 113 -22.48 0.22 3.70
C VAL A 113 -23.60 -0.49 2.95
N ALA A 114 -23.28 -1.63 2.33
CA ALA A 114 -24.26 -2.57 1.81
C ALA A 114 -24.02 -3.95 2.42
N VAL A 115 -25.04 -4.56 2.94
CA VAL A 115 -25.05 -5.94 3.48
C VAL A 115 -26.04 -6.76 2.68
N ALA A 116 -25.59 -7.85 2.09
CA ALA A 116 -26.42 -8.74 1.32
C ALA A 116 -26.45 -10.16 1.92
N THR A 117 -27.62 -10.74 1.98
CA THR A 117 -27.83 -12.18 2.06
C THR A 117 -28.22 -12.71 0.68
N ARG A 118 -28.48 -14.02 0.56
CA ARG A 118 -28.80 -14.61 -0.75
C ARG A 118 -30.05 -14.03 -1.40
N ASP A 119 -31.01 -13.60 -0.59
CA ASP A 119 -32.35 -13.14 -1.02
C ASP A 119 -32.66 -11.67 -0.69
N ARG A 120 -31.85 -11.03 0.15
CA ARG A 120 -32.10 -9.67 0.64
C ARG A 120 -30.85 -8.80 0.59
N VAL A 121 -31.07 -7.49 0.45
CA VAL A 121 -30.04 -6.47 0.52
C VAL A 121 -30.49 -5.38 1.50
N PHE A 122 -29.59 -5.00 2.40
CA PHE A 122 -29.70 -3.83 3.28
C PHE A 122 -28.63 -2.83 2.91
N VAL A 123 -28.99 -1.55 2.76
CA VAL A 123 -28.06 -0.48 2.41
C VAL A 123 -28.26 0.73 3.31
N LYS A 124 -27.16 1.36 3.69
CA LYS A 124 -27.19 2.58 4.50
C LYS A 124 -26.00 3.48 4.23
N ALA A 125 -26.29 4.78 4.07
CA ALA A 125 -25.28 5.81 4.00
C ALA A 125 -25.24 6.62 5.30
N PHE A 126 -24.04 7.08 5.68
CA PHE A 126 -23.76 7.82 6.90
C PHE A 126 -22.97 9.09 6.58
N GLY A 127 -23.18 10.16 7.35
CA GLY A 127 -22.38 11.38 7.31
C GLY A 127 -22.59 12.22 6.04
N LEU A 128 -21.48 12.72 5.49
CA LEU A 128 -21.47 13.73 4.43
C LEU A 128 -20.78 13.23 3.16
N ALA A 129 -21.41 13.44 2.02
CA ALA A 129 -20.83 13.26 0.70
C ALA A 129 -19.78 14.36 0.41
N ASP A 130 -20.03 15.59 0.87
CA ASP A 130 -19.13 16.74 0.76
C ASP A 130 -19.18 17.53 2.08
N ALA A 131 -18.08 17.53 2.81
CA ALA A 131 -18.01 18.17 4.13
C ALA A 131 -17.94 19.71 4.02
N GLU A 132 -17.33 20.26 2.96
CA GLU A 132 -17.23 21.70 2.79
C GLU A 132 -18.58 22.32 2.41
N LYS A 133 -19.36 21.62 1.58
CA LYS A 133 -20.70 22.07 1.16
C LYS A 133 -21.81 21.55 2.09
N ASN A 134 -21.48 20.79 3.11
CA ASN A 134 -22.43 20.16 4.05
C ASN A 134 -23.49 19.30 3.33
N VAL A 135 -23.11 18.61 2.24
CA VAL A 135 -24.00 17.72 1.48
C VAL A 135 -24.06 16.37 2.18
N ARG A 136 -25.25 15.91 2.57
CA ARG A 136 -25.42 14.59 3.20
C ARG A 136 -25.18 13.46 2.22
N ALA A 137 -24.53 12.40 2.68
CA ALA A 137 -24.49 11.13 1.97
C ALA A 137 -25.87 10.44 2.04
N THR A 138 -26.31 9.93 0.91
CA THR A 138 -27.55 9.14 0.77
C THR A 138 -27.24 7.80 0.12
N ASN A 139 -28.20 6.87 0.11
CA ASN A 139 -28.05 5.58 -0.57
C ASN A 139 -27.85 5.73 -2.10
N GLU A 140 -28.13 6.89 -2.65
CA GLU A 140 -27.91 7.22 -4.07
C GLU A 140 -26.59 7.95 -4.32
N THR A 141 -25.87 8.37 -3.29
CA THR A 141 -24.56 9.00 -3.44
C THR A 141 -23.57 8.01 -4.03
N LEU A 142 -22.85 8.41 -5.08
CA LEU A 142 -21.83 7.60 -5.71
C LEU A 142 -20.51 7.75 -4.95
N PHE A 143 -19.90 6.63 -4.61
CA PHE A 143 -18.57 6.57 -4.03
C PHE A 143 -17.62 5.86 -5.00
N ARG A 144 -16.41 6.40 -5.18
CA ARG A 144 -15.38 5.73 -5.96
C ARG A 144 -14.88 4.50 -5.21
N ILE A 145 -14.91 3.34 -5.88
CA ILE A 145 -14.60 2.04 -5.26
C ILE A 145 -13.17 1.59 -5.47
N ALA A 146 -12.37 2.41 -6.13
CA ALA A 146 -10.97 2.14 -6.37
C ALA A 146 -10.74 0.72 -6.96
N SER A 147 -9.80 -0.03 -6.41
CA SER A 147 -9.39 -1.34 -6.95
C SER A 147 -10.47 -2.42 -6.91
N ILE A 148 -11.60 -2.24 -6.24
CA ILE A 148 -12.75 -3.16 -6.38
C ILE A 148 -13.25 -3.18 -7.84
N SER A 149 -13.01 -2.12 -8.63
CA SER A 149 -13.22 -2.08 -10.09
C SER A 149 -12.64 -3.29 -10.82
N LYS A 150 -11.51 -3.83 -10.34
CA LYS A 150 -10.88 -5.02 -10.95
C LYS A 150 -11.75 -6.26 -10.89
N THR A 151 -12.67 -6.35 -9.93
CA THR A 151 -13.59 -7.49 -9.83
C THR A 151 -14.53 -7.56 -11.03
N PHE A 152 -14.89 -6.41 -11.62
CA PHE A 152 -15.62 -6.35 -12.88
C PHE A 152 -14.77 -6.80 -14.06
N VAL A 153 -13.48 -6.43 -14.09
CA VAL A 153 -12.53 -6.91 -15.13
C VAL A 153 -12.44 -8.44 -15.09
N TRP A 154 -12.24 -9.00 -13.90
CA TRP A 154 -12.08 -10.45 -13.74
C TRP A 154 -13.37 -11.21 -14.07
N THR A 155 -14.52 -10.64 -13.74
CA THR A 155 -15.81 -11.23 -14.09
C THR A 155 -16.05 -11.18 -15.61
N ALA A 156 -15.68 -10.07 -16.28
CA ALA A 156 -15.75 -9.95 -17.73
C ALA A 156 -14.83 -10.98 -18.44
N VAL A 157 -13.62 -11.20 -17.93
CA VAL A 157 -12.74 -12.28 -18.40
C VAL A 157 -13.43 -13.64 -18.27
N MET A 158 -14.07 -13.90 -17.11
CA MET A 158 -14.72 -15.19 -16.86
C MET A 158 -15.96 -15.41 -17.72
N ILE A 159 -16.69 -14.36 -18.13
CA ILE A 159 -17.77 -14.48 -19.14
C ILE A 159 -17.19 -15.01 -20.46
N LEU A 160 -16.08 -14.45 -20.95
CA LEU A 160 -15.45 -14.90 -22.19
C LEU A 160 -14.80 -16.27 -22.07
N VAL A 161 -14.32 -16.65 -20.88
CA VAL A 161 -13.86 -18.02 -20.59
C VAL A 161 -15.03 -19.01 -20.64
N ASP A 162 -16.17 -18.64 -20.10
CA ASP A 162 -17.38 -19.44 -20.11
C ASP A 162 -17.92 -19.67 -21.54
N GLU A 163 -17.79 -18.63 -22.38
CA GLU A 163 -18.11 -18.68 -23.81
C GLU A 163 -17.06 -19.46 -24.66
N GLY A 164 -15.99 -19.96 -24.06
CA GLY A 164 -14.90 -20.66 -24.76
C GLY A 164 -14.04 -19.74 -25.64
N LYS A 165 -14.16 -18.40 -25.52
CA LYS A 165 -13.39 -17.42 -26.27
C LYS A 165 -12.03 -17.13 -25.67
N LEU A 166 -11.88 -17.36 -24.36
CA LEU A 166 -10.63 -17.21 -23.61
C LEU A 166 -10.27 -18.49 -22.87
N ASP A 167 -8.97 -18.79 -22.82
CA ASP A 167 -8.39 -19.84 -21.97
C ASP A 167 -7.49 -19.17 -20.92
N LEU A 168 -7.70 -19.53 -19.63
CA LEU A 168 -6.95 -18.98 -18.53
C LEU A 168 -5.45 -19.29 -18.58
N ASP A 169 -5.05 -20.36 -19.28
CA ASP A 169 -3.69 -20.85 -19.34
C ASP A 169 -2.98 -20.59 -20.68
N ALA A 170 -3.68 -19.99 -21.65
CA ALA A 170 -3.08 -19.60 -22.91
C ALA A 170 -2.21 -18.33 -22.78
N ASP A 171 -1.26 -18.16 -23.71
CA ASP A 171 -0.46 -16.94 -23.83
C ASP A 171 -1.36 -15.73 -24.12
N VAL A 172 -1.33 -14.73 -23.23
CA VAL A 172 -2.15 -13.51 -23.39
C VAL A 172 -1.85 -12.77 -24.70
N ASP A 173 -0.64 -12.89 -25.23
CA ASP A 173 -0.28 -12.28 -26.49
C ASP A 173 -1.05 -12.86 -27.69
N SER A 174 -1.62 -14.08 -27.59
CA SER A 174 -2.49 -14.63 -28.61
C SER A 174 -3.80 -13.86 -28.77
N TYR A 175 -4.27 -13.22 -27.72
CA TYR A 175 -5.53 -12.46 -27.69
C TYR A 175 -5.39 -10.97 -28.00
N LEU A 176 -4.20 -10.39 -27.75
CA LEU A 176 -3.95 -8.97 -27.91
C LEU A 176 -3.68 -8.59 -29.38
N LYS A 177 -4.22 -7.47 -29.83
CA LYS A 177 -3.98 -6.94 -31.18
C LYS A 177 -2.66 -6.17 -31.28
N LYS A 178 -2.44 -5.19 -30.42
CA LYS A 178 -1.25 -4.31 -30.46
C LYS A 178 -0.43 -4.31 -29.17
N ALA A 179 -1.06 -4.27 -27.99
CA ALA A 179 -0.40 -4.10 -26.70
C ALA A 179 0.31 -5.38 -26.20
N LYS A 180 1.09 -6.06 -27.07
CA LYS A 180 1.80 -7.31 -26.76
C LYS A 180 2.74 -7.18 -25.58
N VAL A 181 2.77 -8.20 -24.71
CA VAL A 181 3.69 -8.32 -23.57
C VAL A 181 5.09 -8.74 -24.01
N GLY A 182 5.16 -9.73 -24.89
CA GLY A 182 6.39 -10.35 -25.36
C GLY A 182 7.01 -11.32 -24.35
N GLN A 183 7.71 -12.32 -24.84
CA GLN A 183 8.25 -13.38 -23.97
C GLN A 183 9.61 -13.02 -23.36
N ARG A 184 10.47 -12.27 -24.07
CA ARG A 184 11.82 -11.87 -23.62
C ARG A 184 12.64 -13.00 -22.98
N GLY A 185 12.55 -14.21 -23.53
CA GLY A 185 13.25 -15.39 -23.01
C GLY A 185 12.65 -16.02 -21.73
N MET A 186 11.49 -15.54 -21.29
CA MET A 186 10.72 -16.12 -20.19
C MET A 186 9.48 -16.83 -20.75
N LYS A 187 8.88 -17.72 -19.93
CA LYS A 187 7.61 -18.35 -20.31
C LYS A 187 6.53 -17.30 -20.58
N PRO A 188 5.50 -17.60 -21.41
CA PRO A 188 4.37 -16.72 -21.65
C PRO A 188 3.66 -16.29 -20.37
N VAL A 189 3.03 -15.12 -20.41
CA VAL A 189 2.09 -14.67 -19.37
C VAL A 189 0.70 -15.21 -19.71
N THR A 190 -0.03 -15.68 -18.73
CA THR A 190 -1.39 -16.19 -18.86
C THR A 190 -2.41 -15.30 -18.14
N LEU A 191 -3.71 -15.44 -18.47
CA LEU A 191 -4.77 -14.76 -17.73
C LEU A 191 -4.78 -15.18 -16.25
N ARG A 192 -4.50 -16.44 -15.95
CA ARG A 192 -4.31 -16.93 -14.58
C ARG A 192 -3.23 -16.14 -13.83
N ASP A 193 -2.09 -15.89 -14.50
CA ASP A 193 -1.00 -15.09 -13.91
C ASP A 193 -1.44 -13.63 -13.66
N LEU A 194 -2.20 -13.02 -14.58
CA LEU A 194 -2.74 -11.67 -14.42
C LEU A 194 -3.73 -11.59 -13.25
N MET A 195 -4.71 -12.51 -13.20
CA MET A 195 -5.75 -12.57 -12.17
C MET A 195 -5.20 -12.82 -10.77
N ALA A 196 -4.08 -13.53 -10.65
CA ALA A 196 -3.39 -13.75 -9.37
C ALA A 196 -2.27 -12.72 -9.10
N HIS A 197 -2.09 -11.73 -9.96
CA HIS A 197 -1.00 -10.77 -9.88
C HIS A 197 0.39 -11.42 -9.84
N ARG A 198 0.57 -12.52 -10.58
CA ARG A 198 1.81 -13.29 -10.67
C ARG A 198 2.46 -13.26 -12.05
N ALA A 199 2.11 -12.29 -12.89
CA ALA A 199 2.66 -12.16 -14.25
C ALA A 199 4.15 -11.79 -14.31
N GLY A 200 4.77 -11.49 -13.17
CA GLY A 200 6.20 -11.18 -13.08
C GLY A 200 6.55 -9.76 -13.49
N PHE A 201 5.60 -8.85 -13.53
CA PHE A 201 5.82 -7.42 -13.79
C PHE A 201 6.36 -6.69 -12.57
N GLU A 202 7.20 -5.67 -12.80
CA GLU A 202 7.42 -4.61 -11.83
C GLU A 202 6.19 -3.69 -11.71
N ASP A 203 6.13 -2.84 -10.68
CA ASP A 203 5.03 -1.87 -10.57
C ASP A 203 5.13 -0.82 -11.69
N ALA A 204 4.03 -0.61 -12.39
CA ALA A 204 3.93 0.32 -13.51
C ALA A 204 3.46 1.70 -13.01
N PHE A 205 4.33 2.44 -12.33
CA PHE A 205 4.01 3.75 -11.75
C PHE A 205 3.46 4.74 -12.78
N GLY A 206 3.93 4.68 -14.03
CA GLY A 206 3.49 5.54 -15.13
C GLY A 206 2.00 5.44 -15.48
N VAL A 207 1.27 4.39 -15.05
CA VAL A 207 -0.18 4.25 -15.31
C VAL A 207 -0.99 5.39 -14.71
N PHE A 208 -0.51 6.00 -13.64
CA PHE A 208 -1.19 7.08 -12.93
C PHE A 208 -1.00 8.46 -13.60
N PHE A 209 -0.20 8.58 -14.66
CA PHE A 209 0.15 9.85 -15.30
C PHE A 209 -0.25 9.88 -16.78
N GLN A 210 -1.34 9.19 -17.15
CA GLN A 210 -1.81 9.14 -18.53
C GLN A 210 -2.99 10.09 -18.82
N SER A 211 -3.65 10.62 -17.80
CA SER A 211 -4.76 11.54 -17.93
C SER A 211 -4.32 12.84 -18.61
N GLY A 212 -5.17 13.38 -19.49
CA GLY A 212 -4.88 14.60 -20.24
C GLY A 212 -3.86 14.45 -21.38
N THR A 213 -3.33 13.24 -21.62
CA THR A 213 -2.35 13.01 -22.71
C THR A 213 -2.99 12.84 -24.10
N GLY A 214 -4.31 12.74 -24.18
CA GLY A 214 -5.05 12.47 -25.42
C GLY A 214 -4.91 11.03 -25.95
N ARG A 215 -4.24 10.13 -25.20
CA ARG A 215 -4.05 8.73 -25.62
C ARG A 215 -5.32 7.93 -25.42
N THR A 216 -5.53 6.97 -26.29
CA THR A 216 -6.51 5.91 -26.10
C THR A 216 -6.08 4.96 -24.98
N PHE A 217 -6.99 4.09 -24.53
CA PHE A 217 -6.69 3.05 -23.54
C PHE A 217 -5.51 2.17 -23.97
N GLU A 218 -5.53 1.66 -25.22
CA GLU A 218 -4.49 0.79 -25.76
C GLU A 218 -3.13 1.50 -25.88
N GLU A 219 -3.11 2.77 -26.32
CA GLU A 219 -1.88 3.56 -26.42
C GLU A 219 -1.26 3.85 -25.06
N ALA A 220 -2.08 4.22 -24.07
CA ALA A 220 -1.64 4.42 -22.69
C ALA A 220 -1.10 3.13 -22.08
N LEU A 221 -1.77 2.00 -22.33
CA LEU A 221 -1.32 0.68 -21.88
C LEU A 221 0.03 0.30 -22.50
N ALA A 222 0.19 0.48 -23.81
CA ALA A 222 1.46 0.19 -24.51
C ALA A 222 2.60 1.09 -24.00
N ARG A 223 2.32 2.38 -23.77
CA ARG A 223 3.29 3.37 -23.27
C ARG A 223 3.79 3.05 -21.85
N THR A 224 2.92 2.57 -20.99
CA THR A 224 3.20 2.33 -19.58
C THR A 224 3.61 0.88 -19.26
N ARG A 225 3.88 0.08 -20.29
CA ARG A 225 4.27 -1.32 -20.15
C ARG A 225 5.45 -1.49 -19.20
N PRO A 226 5.29 -2.24 -18.08
CA PRO A 226 6.36 -2.49 -17.11
C PRO A 226 7.41 -3.49 -17.64
N ALA A 227 8.57 -3.49 -17.01
CA ALA A 227 9.53 -4.55 -17.24
C ALA A 227 9.06 -5.87 -16.62
N ARG A 228 9.39 -6.98 -17.28
CA ARG A 228 9.26 -8.33 -16.72
C ARG A 228 10.51 -8.62 -15.87
N VAL A 229 10.33 -8.79 -14.58
CA VAL A 229 11.42 -8.91 -13.58
C VAL A 229 11.40 -10.22 -12.83
N ALA A 230 10.38 -11.07 -13.10
CA ALA A 230 10.27 -12.41 -12.56
C ALA A 230 9.59 -13.34 -13.57
N VAL A 231 9.77 -14.65 -13.38
CA VAL A 231 9.07 -15.67 -14.16
C VAL A 231 7.58 -15.65 -13.75
N PRO A 232 6.63 -15.65 -14.70
CA PRO A 232 5.21 -15.76 -14.41
C PRO A 232 4.90 -16.96 -13.49
N GLY A 233 4.05 -16.74 -12.50
CA GLY A 233 3.70 -17.73 -11.47
C GLY A 233 4.65 -17.82 -10.28
N ASP A 234 5.86 -17.20 -10.32
CA ASP A 234 6.85 -17.30 -9.24
C ASP A 234 6.43 -16.55 -7.96
N ARG A 235 5.98 -15.32 -8.09
CA ARG A 235 5.71 -14.44 -6.94
C ARG A 235 4.53 -13.51 -7.19
N THR A 236 3.85 -13.12 -6.12
CA THR A 236 2.77 -12.14 -6.18
C THR A 236 3.34 -10.72 -6.18
N ALA A 237 3.00 -9.93 -7.20
CA ALA A 237 3.29 -8.51 -7.32
C ALA A 237 2.06 -7.82 -7.90
N TYR A 238 1.24 -7.23 -7.05
CA TYR A 238 -0.01 -6.58 -7.46
C TYR A 238 0.21 -5.59 -8.59
N SER A 239 -0.57 -5.68 -9.68
CA SER A 239 -0.35 -4.89 -10.89
C SER A 239 -1.65 -4.26 -11.41
N ASN A 240 -1.72 -2.92 -11.36
CA ASN A 240 -2.77 -2.16 -12.01
C ASN A 240 -2.67 -2.29 -13.54
N TRP A 241 -1.45 -2.28 -14.07
CA TRP A 241 -1.21 -2.48 -15.50
C TRP A 241 -1.69 -3.85 -15.97
N GLY A 242 -1.46 -4.90 -15.19
CA GLY A 242 -1.92 -6.25 -15.50
C GLY A 242 -3.45 -6.37 -15.55
N ALA A 243 -4.16 -5.65 -14.67
CA ALA A 243 -5.62 -5.59 -14.71
C ALA A 243 -6.13 -4.80 -15.93
N SER A 244 -5.50 -3.69 -16.28
CA SER A 244 -5.82 -2.94 -17.50
C SER A 244 -5.51 -3.77 -18.75
N LEU A 245 -4.44 -4.58 -18.75
CA LEU A 245 -4.15 -5.50 -19.84
C LEU A 245 -5.27 -6.53 -20.03
N ALA A 246 -5.81 -7.08 -18.93
CA ALA A 246 -6.93 -8.01 -18.99
C ALA A 246 -8.20 -7.34 -19.54
N ALA A 247 -8.46 -6.08 -19.19
CA ALA A 247 -9.56 -5.31 -19.78
C ALA A 247 -9.35 -5.10 -21.30
N GLN A 248 -8.11 -4.83 -21.75
CA GLN A 248 -7.80 -4.76 -23.18
C GLN A 248 -8.02 -6.10 -23.90
N ILE A 249 -7.68 -7.23 -23.25
CA ILE A 249 -7.95 -8.56 -23.81
C ILE A 249 -9.46 -8.78 -23.98
N VAL A 250 -10.27 -8.37 -22.99
CA VAL A 250 -11.74 -8.42 -23.13
C VAL A 250 -12.20 -7.61 -24.34
N ALA A 251 -11.68 -6.39 -24.52
CA ALA A 251 -12.05 -5.56 -25.68
C ALA A 251 -11.59 -6.17 -27.01
N ASP A 252 -10.37 -6.67 -27.08
CA ASP A 252 -9.81 -7.25 -28.32
C ASP A 252 -10.54 -8.52 -28.77
N VAL A 253 -10.97 -9.36 -27.81
CA VAL A 253 -11.65 -10.64 -28.09
C VAL A 253 -13.15 -10.47 -28.29
N SER A 254 -13.81 -9.57 -27.55
CA SER A 254 -15.23 -9.31 -27.74
C SER A 254 -15.53 -8.43 -28.96
N GLY A 255 -14.58 -7.59 -29.37
CA GLY A 255 -14.77 -6.58 -30.40
C GLY A 255 -15.51 -5.33 -29.91
N MET A 256 -15.79 -5.21 -28.60
CA MET A 256 -16.47 -4.09 -27.93
C MET A 256 -15.45 -3.32 -27.09
N ALA A 257 -15.65 -2.02 -26.85
CA ALA A 257 -14.89 -1.32 -25.82
C ALA A 257 -15.16 -1.98 -24.44
N PHE A 258 -14.17 -1.95 -23.53
CA PHE A 258 -14.30 -2.65 -22.26
C PHE A 258 -15.47 -2.14 -21.42
N ASP A 259 -15.67 -0.83 -21.38
CA ASP A 259 -16.79 -0.19 -20.68
C ASP A 259 -18.15 -0.56 -21.27
N GLU A 260 -18.26 -0.64 -22.60
CA GLU A 260 -19.46 -1.12 -23.30
C GLU A 260 -19.74 -2.59 -22.96
N PHE A 261 -18.70 -3.45 -23.00
CA PHE A 261 -18.85 -4.86 -22.64
C PHE A 261 -19.35 -5.03 -21.21
N VAL A 262 -18.76 -4.31 -20.25
CA VAL A 262 -19.18 -4.36 -18.84
C VAL A 262 -20.60 -3.83 -18.68
N ALA A 263 -20.94 -2.73 -19.34
CA ALA A 263 -22.30 -2.17 -19.30
C ALA A 263 -23.36 -3.18 -19.79
N GLU A 264 -23.15 -3.78 -20.96
CA GLU A 264 -24.13 -4.70 -21.56
C GLU A 264 -24.16 -6.07 -20.87
N ARG A 265 -22.97 -6.61 -20.51
CA ARG A 265 -22.86 -8.02 -20.11
C ARG A 265 -22.89 -8.21 -18.59
N LEU A 266 -22.74 -7.14 -17.81
CA LEU A 266 -22.75 -7.16 -16.35
C LEU A 266 -23.74 -6.16 -15.77
N LEU A 267 -23.55 -4.85 -16.00
CA LEU A 267 -24.34 -3.83 -15.27
C LEU A 267 -25.83 -3.90 -15.60
N GLN A 268 -26.19 -3.99 -16.88
CA GLN A 268 -27.60 -4.09 -17.30
C GLN A 268 -28.28 -5.36 -16.78
N PRO A 269 -27.73 -6.58 -16.94
CA PRO A 269 -28.33 -7.80 -16.40
C PRO A 269 -28.49 -7.78 -14.87
N LEU A 270 -27.59 -7.10 -14.16
CA LEU A 270 -27.66 -6.97 -12.71
C LEU A 270 -28.56 -5.82 -12.24
N GLY A 271 -29.10 -5.01 -13.17
CA GLY A 271 -29.88 -3.81 -12.85
C GLY A 271 -29.05 -2.72 -12.13
N MET A 272 -27.73 -2.69 -12.37
CA MET A 272 -26.80 -1.70 -11.80
C MET A 272 -26.80 -0.43 -12.65
N THR A 273 -27.81 0.41 -12.44
CA THR A 273 -28.09 1.58 -13.30
C THR A 273 -27.36 2.85 -12.86
N SER A 274 -26.79 2.86 -11.68
CA SER A 274 -26.07 4.01 -11.10
C SER A 274 -24.56 3.87 -11.19
N THR A 275 -24.02 2.73 -11.65
CA THR A 275 -22.59 2.50 -11.72
C THR A 275 -21.96 3.25 -12.89
N VAL A 276 -20.93 4.05 -12.60
CA VAL A 276 -20.09 4.74 -13.60
C VAL A 276 -18.70 4.11 -13.64
N GLN A 277 -18.06 4.15 -14.82
CA GLN A 277 -16.81 3.43 -15.06
C GLN A 277 -15.59 4.35 -15.24
N HIS A 278 -15.82 5.64 -15.50
CA HIS A 278 -14.81 6.63 -15.84
C HIS A 278 -14.65 7.69 -14.77
N ASP A 279 -13.55 8.43 -14.86
CA ASP A 279 -13.38 9.65 -14.06
C ASP A 279 -14.52 10.63 -14.35
N PRO A 280 -15.00 11.41 -13.36
CA PRO A 280 -16.03 12.42 -13.60
C PRO A 280 -15.54 13.49 -14.56
N ALA A 281 -16.44 14.10 -15.34
CA ALA A 281 -16.12 15.12 -16.33
C ALA A 281 -15.37 16.32 -15.73
N SER A 282 -15.68 16.69 -14.47
CA SER A 282 -14.99 17.74 -13.71
C SER A 282 -13.50 17.45 -13.46
N VAL A 283 -13.09 16.20 -13.58
CA VAL A 283 -11.72 15.73 -13.34
C VAL A 283 -11.01 15.38 -14.64
N GLY A 284 -11.64 14.57 -15.48
CA GLY A 284 -11.10 14.10 -16.75
C GLY A 284 -11.20 15.11 -17.91
N GLY A 285 -12.04 16.12 -17.78
CA GLY A 285 -12.30 17.12 -18.83
C GLY A 285 -13.10 16.57 -20.01
N VAL A 286 -13.50 15.30 -19.97
CA VAL A 286 -14.29 14.62 -21.01
C VAL A 286 -15.51 13.99 -20.35
N GLU A 287 -16.68 14.31 -20.88
CA GLU A 287 -17.94 13.73 -20.42
C GLU A 287 -18.08 12.29 -20.96
N ARG A 288 -17.80 11.30 -20.12
CA ARG A 288 -17.90 9.86 -20.42
C ARG A 288 -19.00 9.18 -19.63
N ASN A 289 -19.31 9.69 -18.45
CA ASN A 289 -20.42 9.25 -17.61
C ASN A 289 -21.65 10.13 -17.87
N PRO A 290 -22.87 9.63 -17.63
CA PRO A 290 -24.05 10.48 -17.60
C PRO A 290 -23.90 11.60 -16.57
N LYS A 291 -24.10 12.86 -16.98
CA LYS A 291 -23.93 14.04 -16.13
C LYS A 291 -24.70 13.94 -14.80
N ALA A 292 -25.94 13.45 -14.85
CA ALA A 292 -26.77 13.27 -13.65
C ALA A 292 -26.18 12.28 -12.63
N LEU A 293 -25.32 11.34 -13.07
CA LEU A 293 -24.59 10.44 -12.18
C LEU A 293 -23.33 11.10 -11.63
N ASP A 294 -22.59 11.84 -12.46
CA ASP A 294 -21.39 12.57 -12.00
C ASP A 294 -21.75 13.61 -10.92
N GLU A 295 -22.93 14.23 -10.98
CA GLU A 295 -23.43 15.18 -9.98
C GLU A 295 -23.74 14.53 -8.61
N ARG A 296 -23.87 13.20 -8.55
CA ARG A 296 -24.10 12.43 -7.32
C ARG A 296 -22.81 11.95 -6.66
N LEU A 297 -21.65 12.25 -7.25
CA LEU A 297 -20.38 11.73 -6.76
C LEU A 297 -19.95 12.42 -5.46
N ALA A 298 -19.57 11.63 -4.45
CA ALA A 298 -19.00 12.13 -3.21
C ALA A 298 -17.63 12.78 -3.45
N SER A 299 -17.33 13.84 -2.72
CA SER A 299 -16.02 14.47 -2.72
C SER A 299 -15.00 13.65 -1.91
N PRO A 300 -13.75 13.50 -2.38
CA PRO A 300 -12.68 12.90 -1.59
C PRO A 300 -12.20 13.87 -0.52
N HIS A 301 -11.86 13.37 0.66
CA HIS A 301 -11.40 14.21 1.77
C HIS A 301 -10.05 13.74 2.28
N LYS A 302 -9.22 14.71 2.67
CA LYS A 302 -8.03 14.53 3.48
C LYS A 302 -8.39 14.83 4.93
N ILE A 303 -7.90 14.00 5.83
CA ILE A 303 -8.04 14.18 7.28
C ILE A 303 -6.63 14.33 7.85
N ASP A 304 -6.38 15.42 8.55
CA ASP A 304 -5.12 15.68 9.22
C ASP A 304 -5.37 16.51 10.50
N ALA A 305 -4.30 16.89 11.20
CA ALA A 305 -4.39 17.69 12.42
C ALA A 305 -5.08 19.06 12.24
N GLY A 306 -5.23 19.53 11.00
CA GLY A 306 -5.96 20.76 10.66
C GLY A 306 -7.47 20.56 10.46
N GLY A 307 -7.94 19.30 10.50
CA GLY A 307 -9.34 18.93 10.28
C GLY A 307 -9.57 18.18 8.96
N THR A 308 -10.81 18.27 8.48
CA THR A 308 -11.24 17.62 7.22
C THR A 308 -11.32 18.66 6.11
N ALA A 309 -10.68 18.39 4.97
CA ALA A 309 -10.72 19.23 3.79
C ALA A 309 -11.00 18.42 2.53
N VAL A 310 -11.79 18.98 1.60
CA VAL A 310 -11.97 18.38 0.27
C VAL A 310 -10.66 18.44 -0.50
N MET A 311 -10.38 17.39 -1.25
CA MET A 311 -9.19 17.28 -2.09
C MET A 311 -9.58 16.95 -3.54
N PRO A 312 -8.68 17.17 -4.51
CA PRO A 312 -8.94 16.77 -5.88
C PRO A 312 -9.09 15.26 -6.03
N HIS A 313 -9.93 14.81 -6.96
CA HIS A 313 -10.00 13.41 -7.34
C HIS A 313 -8.73 12.95 -8.05
N ASP A 314 -8.31 11.71 -7.80
CA ASP A 314 -7.32 11.04 -8.64
C ASP A 314 -7.85 10.86 -10.07
N ARG A 315 -6.98 11.03 -11.06
CA ARG A 315 -7.27 10.85 -12.48
C ARG A 315 -6.75 9.49 -12.95
N LEU A 316 -7.63 8.65 -13.46
CA LEU A 316 -7.30 7.28 -13.87
C LEU A 316 -7.54 7.03 -15.37
N ASP A 317 -8.39 7.83 -16.03
CA ASP A 317 -8.55 7.76 -17.49
C ASP A 317 -7.21 8.05 -18.20
N PRO A 318 -6.92 7.38 -19.29
CA PRO A 318 -7.74 6.41 -20.01
C PRO A 318 -7.66 4.97 -19.45
N LEU A 319 -6.85 4.68 -18.42
CA LEU A 319 -6.69 3.33 -17.84
C LEU A 319 -7.70 3.05 -16.70
N TYR A 320 -8.94 3.47 -16.88
CA TYR A 320 -10.03 3.47 -15.91
C TYR A 320 -10.37 2.09 -15.31
N ALA A 321 -10.21 1.01 -16.08
CA ALA A 321 -10.64 -0.33 -15.71
C ALA A 321 -10.04 -0.83 -14.38
N ALA A 322 -8.84 -0.34 -14.02
CA ALA A 322 -8.16 -0.77 -12.81
C ALA A 322 -8.63 -0.07 -11.53
N GLY A 323 -9.49 0.99 -11.61
CA GLY A 323 -9.80 1.71 -10.37
C GLY A 323 -10.74 2.91 -10.45
N ALA A 324 -11.29 3.28 -11.63
CA ALA A 324 -12.08 4.51 -11.75
C ALA A 324 -13.56 4.35 -11.36
N PHE A 325 -14.07 3.12 -11.26
CA PHE A 325 -15.50 2.88 -11.05
C PHE A 325 -16.01 3.56 -9.77
N ALA A 326 -17.25 4.06 -9.87
CA ALA A 326 -18.01 4.52 -8.72
C ALA A 326 -19.43 3.95 -8.81
N LEU A 327 -20.01 3.68 -7.64
CA LEU A 327 -21.36 3.13 -7.53
C LEU A 327 -22.05 3.62 -6.25
N ASP A 328 -23.38 3.50 -6.22
CA ASP A 328 -24.20 3.80 -5.05
C ASP A 328 -24.41 2.54 -4.17
N ALA A 329 -25.07 2.73 -3.04
CA ALA A 329 -25.28 1.64 -2.08
C ALA A 329 -26.13 0.51 -2.66
N ASN A 330 -27.09 0.82 -3.53
CA ASN A 330 -27.97 -0.17 -4.13
C ASN A 330 -27.21 -1.06 -5.13
N ASP A 331 -26.39 -0.45 -5.98
CA ASP A 331 -25.57 -1.19 -6.94
C ASP A 331 -24.46 -1.98 -6.22
N ALA A 332 -23.88 -1.45 -5.12
CA ALA A 332 -22.97 -2.19 -4.27
C ALA A 332 -23.62 -3.46 -3.71
N GLY A 333 -24.86 -3.33 -3.21
CA GLY A 333 -25.63 -4.46 -2.70
C GLY A 333 -25.93 -5.52 -3.76
N ARG A 334 -26.31 -5.10 -4.98
CA ARG A 334 -26.53 -6.00 -6.12
C ARG A 334 -25.26 -6.75 -6.52
N TRP A 335 -24.12 -6.05 -6.57
CA TRP A 335 -22.84 -6.66 -6.88
C TRP A 335 -22.43 -7.71 -5.85
N VAL A 336 -22.54 -7.39 -4.55
CA VAL A 336 -22.30 -8.32 -3.45
C VAL A 336 -23.21 -9.54 -3.52
N GLN A 337 -24.51 -9.32 -3.75
CA GLN A 337 -25.50 -10.41 -3.83
C GLN A 337 -25.24 -11.33 -5.05
N PHE A 338 -24.91 -10.76 -6.21
CA PHE A 338 -24.49 -11.52 -7.38
C PHE A 338 -23.29 -12.44 -7.09
N LEU A 339 -22.25 -11.90 -6.45
CA LEU A 339 -21.07 -12.68 -6.07
C LEU A 339 -21.41 -13.75 -5.02
N LEU A 340 -22.23 -13.41 -4.04
CA LEU A 340 -22.69 -14.36 -3.00
C LEU A 340 -23.52 -15.51 -3.58
N ASN A 341 -24.33 -15.22 -4.59
CA ASN A 341 -25.21 -16.18 -5.26
C ASN A 341 -24.52 -16.95 -6.41
N GLY A 342 -23.20 -16.90 -6.48
CA GLY A 342 -22.48 -17.72 -7.46
C GLY A 342 -22.70 -17.31 -8.91
N GLY A 343 -22.80 -16.01 -9.17
CA GLY A 343 -22.99 -15.47 -10.51
C GLY A 343 -24.45 -15.39 -10.97
N LEU A 344 -25.42 -15.46 -10.02
CA LEU A 344 -26.86 -15.34 -10.28
C LEU A 344 -27.40 -14.00 -9.78
N ALA A 345 -28.15 -13.29 -10.59
CA ALA A 345 -28.88 -12.05 -10.25
C ALA A 345 -30.31 -12.14 -10.75
N GLY A 346 -31.27 -12.34 -9.84
CA GLY A 346 -32.65 -12.68 -10.23
C GLY A 346 -32.66 -13.92 -11.14
N ASP A 347 -33.24 -13.80 -12.31
CA ASP A 347 -33.27 -14.85 -13.34
C ASP A 347 -32.09 -14.76 -14.32
N GLN A 348 -31.23 -13.75 -14.19
CA GLN A 348 -30.09 -13.53 -15.07
C GLN A 348 -28.83 -14.24 -14.53
N ARG A 349 -28.10 -14.86 -15.42
CA ARG A 349 -26.86 -15.57 -15.10
C ARG A 349 -25.73 -15.19 -16.07
N PRO A 350 -25.09 -14.04 -15.87
CA PRO A 350 -23.98 -13.60 -16.72
C PRO A 350 -22.77 -14.55 -16.74
N VAL A 351 -22.58 -15.34 -15.66
CA VAL A 351 -21.52 -16.31 -15.49
C VAL A 351 -22.11 -17.64 -15.06
N SER A 352 -21.72 -18.75 -15.73
CA SER A 352 -22.20 -20.08 -15.34
C SER A 352 -21.71 -20.50 -13.94
N PRO A 353 -22.40 -21.45 -13.28
CA PRO A 353 -21.93 -21.97 -12.00
C PRO A 353 -20.50 -22.53 -12.06
N GLU A 354 -20.14 -23.17 -13.16
CA GLU A 354 -18.85 -23.80 -13.41
C GLU A 354 -17.74 -22.74 -13.53
N ALA A 355 -17.98 -21.69 -14.34
CA ALA A 355 -17.03 -20.59 -14.49
C ALA A 355 -16.88 -19.79 -13.17
N PHE A 356 -18.00 -19.55 -12.48
CA PHE A 356 -17.95 -18.90 -11.14
C PHE A 356 -17.21 -19.76 -10.11
N ALA A 357 -17.45 -21.07 -10.08
CA ALA A 357 -16.72 -21.98 -9.20
C ALA A 357 -15.22 -22.00 -9.52
N ARG A 358 -14.84 -21.89 -10.82
CA ARG A 358 -13.45 -21.73 -11.24
C ARG A 358 -12.86 -20.40 -10.75
N MET A 359 -13.59 -19.31 -10.88
CA MET A 359 -13.17 -17.98 -10.41
C MET A 359 -12.85 -17.97 -8.91
N ARG A 360 -13.59 -18.74 -8.10
CA ARG A 360 -13.38 -18.86 -6.66
C ARG A 360 -12.27 -19.81 -6.24
N LYS A 361 -11.76 -20.65 -7.13
CA LYS A 361 -10.61 -21.52 -6.81
C LYS A 361 -9.34 -20.69 -6.77
N ARG A 362 -8.42 -21.06 -5.86
CA ARG A 362 -7.08 -20.47 -5.86
C ARG A 362 -6.41 -20.69 -7.20
N ALA A 363 -5.84 -19.62 -7.73
CA ALA A 363 -5.14 -19.64 -9.01
C ALA A 363 -3.85 -20.48 -8.92
N PHE A 364 -3.20 -20.49 -7.75
CA PHE A 364 -1.99 -21.26 -7.45
C PHE A 364 -2.15 -22.02 -6.13
N LYS A 365 -1.43 -23.15 -5.98
CA LYS A 365 -1.55 -24.06 -4.83
C LYS A 365 -0.25 -24.18 -4.03
N ASP A 366 0.66 -23.25 -4.19
CA ASP A 366 1.98 -23.25 -3.54
C ASP A 366 1.95 -22.84 -2.07
N ARG A 367 0.78 -22.42 -1.56
CA ARG A 367 0.54 -22.12 -0.14
C ARG A 367 -0.61 -22.96 0.41
N PRO A 368 -0.31 -23.97 1.25
CA PRO A 368 -1.37 -24.86 1.73
C PRO A 368 -2.27 -24.24 2.79
N PHE A 369 -1.81 -23.22 3.53
CA PHE A 369 -2.47 -22.77 4.75
C PHE A 369 -2.90 -21.30 4.75
N ALA A 370 -2.32 -20.47 3.92
CA ALA A 370 -2.63 -19.05 3.94
C ALA A 370 -3.82 -18.72 3.03
N PRO A 371 -4.59 -17.69 3.35
CA PRO A 371 -5.39 -17.02 2.33
C PRO A 371 -4.51 -16.67 1.14
N ASP A 372 -5.04 -16.78 -0.08
CA ASP A 372 -4.32 -16.51 -1.32
C ASP A 372 -5.26 -15.84 -2.35
N PHE A 373 -4.73 -15.51 -3.52
CA PHE A 373 -5.56 -15.11 -4.64
C PHE A 373 -6.32 -16.31 -5.22
N ALA A 374 -7.64 -16.20 -5.23
CA ALA A 374 -8.47 -16.85 -6.23
C ALA A 374 -8.23 -16.16 -7.59
N HIS A 375 -9.03 -16.44 -8.61
CA HIS A 375 -8.89 -15.76 -9.89
C HIS A 375 -9.44 -14.31 -9.79
N GLY A 376 -8.60 -13.39 -9.32
CA GLY A 376 -8.91 -11.96 -9.19
C GLY A 376 -9.53 -11.52 -7.87
N PHE A 377 -9.74 -12.44 -6.93
CA PHE A 377 -10.25 -12.15 -5.60
C PHE A 377 -9.26 -12.58 -4.53
N MET A 378 -9.22 -11.84 -3.43
CA MET A 378 -8.39 -12.14 -2.27
C MET A 378 -9.19 -12.99 -1.28
N GLU A 379 -8.60 -14.08 -0.81
CA GLU A 379 -9.18 -14.85 0.29
C GLU A 379 -8.75 -14.27 1.64
N THR A 380 -9.67 -14.27 2.61
CA THR A 380 -9.36 -14.03 4.03
C THR A 380 -10.13 -15.03 4.90
N GLU A 381 -9.94 -14.98 6.22
CA GLU A 381 -10.68 -15.76 7.18
C GLU A 381 -11.30 -14.84 8.24
N ILE A 382 -12.64 -14.86 8.36
CA ILE A 382 -13.39 -14.06 9.32
C ILE A 382 -14.38 -14.98 10.02
N GLY A 383 -14.38 -14.96 11.36
CA GLY A 383 -15.31 -15.78 12.15
C GLY A 383 -15.21 -17.29 11.86
N GLY A 384 -14.04 -17.81 11.50
CA GLY A 384 -13.83 -19.21 11.09
C GLY A 384 -14.30 -19.54 9.67
N ALA A 385 -14.88 -18.58 8.93
CA ALA A 385 -15.30 -18.76 7.55
C ALA A 385 -14.23 -18.26 6.58
N ILE A 386 -13.95 -19.02 5.52
CA ILE A 386 -13.15 -18.52 4.40
C ILE A 386 -14.02 -17.57 3.59
N THR A 387 -13.54 -16.34 3.48
CA THR A 387 -14.16 -15.26 2.72
C THR A 387 -13.36 -14.98 1.46
N PHE A 388 -13.97 -14.29 0.51
CA PHE A 388 -13.27 -13.75 -0.65
C PHE A 388 -13.78 -12.33 -0.94
N GLY A 389 -12.92 -11.51 -1.50
CA GLY A 389 -13.27 -10.11 -1.74
C GLY A 389 -12.15 -9.32 -2.37
N HIS A 390 -12.22 -8.01 -2.23
CA HIS A 390 -11.19 -7.08 -2.71
C HIS A 390 -11.27 -5.76 -1.96
N GLY A 391 -10.14 -5.19 -1.61
CA GLY A 391 -10.07 -3.83 -1.07
C GLY A 391 -9.80 -2.79 -2.15
N GLY A 392 -10.04 -1.52 -1.85
CA GLY A 392 -9.76 -0.40 -2.73
C GLY A 392 -9.20 0.81 -2.01
N THR A 393 -8.27 1.52 -2.66
CA THR A 393 -7.69 2.77 -2.13
C THR A 393 -7.39 3.72 -3.27
N LEU A 394 -7.97 4.91 -3.19
CA LEU A 394 -7.62 6.12 -3.93
C LEU A 394 -7.38 7.24 -2.93
N SER A 395 -6.85 8.37 -3.40
CA SER A 395 -6.77 9.56 -2.56
C SER A 395 -8.17 9.95 -2.09
N GLY A 396 -8.40 9.94 -0.78
CA GLY A 396 -9.69 10.25 -0.17
C GLY A 396 -10.79 9.19 -0.29
N PHE A 397 -10.57 8.02 -0.92
CA PHE A 397 -11.52 6.92 -0.91
C PHE A 397 -10.86 5.62 -0.49
N ILE A 398 -11.48 4.94 0.47
CA ILE A 398 -11.06 3.61 0.91
C ILE A 398 -12.28 2.71 0.91
N SER A 399 -12.16 1.51 0.34
CA SER A 399 -13.27 0.56 0.22
C SER A 399 -12.84 -0.86 0.57
N ASP A 400 -13.79 -1.64 1.03
CA ASP A 400 -13.67 -3.08 1.24
C ASP A 400 -14.93 -3.79 0.77
N MET A 401 -14.75 -4.93 0.13
CA MET A 401 -15.82 -5.84 -0.25
C MET A 401 -15.43 -7.23 0.20
N THR A 402 -16.22 -7.84 1.07
CA THR A 402 -15.96 -9.16 1.63
C THR A 402 -17.20 -10.03 1.57
N ILE A 403 -17.06 -11.21 0.97
CA ILE A 403 -18.12 -12.20 0.77
C ILE A 403 -17.79 -13.44 1.60
N ALA A 404 -18.72 -13.89 2.45
CA ALA A 404 -18.65 -15.09 3.28
C ALA A 404 -19.70 -16.13 2.85
N PRO A 405 -19.45 -16.96 1.82
CA PRO A 405 -20.47 -17.84 1.25
C PRO A 405 -21.00 -18.90 2.21
N SER A 406 -20.15 -19.39 3.11
CA SER A 406 -20.56 -20.39 4.13
C SER A 406 -21.47 -19.80 5.20
N LEU A 407 -21.41 -18.48 5.42
CA LEU A 407 -22.30 -17.74 6.32
C LEU A 407 -23.52 -17.16 5.59
N GLY A 408 -23.53 -17.21 4.27
CA GLY A 408 -24.62 -16.66 3.45
C GLY A 408 -24.71 -15.14 3.49
N VAL A 409 -23.62 -14.43 3.73
CA VAL A 409 -23.56 -12.96 3.84
C VAL A 409 -22.40 -12.39 3.04
N GLY A 410 -22.59 -11.18 2.51
CA GLY A 410 -21.54 -10.36 1.92
C GLY A 410 -21.71 -8.90 2.33
N VAL A 411 -20.61 -8.17 2.36
CA VAL A 411 -20.56 -6.78 2.82
C VAL A 411 -19.76 -5.95 1.85
N PHE A 412 -20.20 -4.73 1.61
CA PHE A 412 -19.47 -3.69 0.90
C PHE A 412 -19.43 -2.44 1.77
N VAL A 413 -18.25 -1.87 1.95
CA VAL A 413 -18.06 -0.62 2.71
C VAL A 413 -17.16 0.31 1.92
N VAL A 414 -17.51 1.59 1.85
CA VAL A 414 -16.62 2.62 1.32
C VAL A 414 -16.77 3.91 2.11
N VAL A 415 -15.64 4.61 2.29
CA VAL A 415 -15.58 5.93 2.93
C VAL A 415 -14.93 6.94 1.97
N ASN A 416 -15.31 8.21 2.09
CA ASN A 416 -14.72 9.31 1.31
C ASN A 416 -13.66 10.12 2.09
N GLY A 417 -12.94 9.45 2.96
CA GLY A 417 -11.83 9.93 3.80
C GLY A 417 -11.76 9.09 5.08
N ALA A 418 -10.58 8.83 5.59
CA ALA A 418 -10.37 8.22 6.90
C ALA A 418 -8.91 8.40 7.34
N GLU A 419 -8.68 8.50 8.65
CA GLU A 419 -7.33 8.46 9.22
C GLU A 419 -6.70 7.07 9.07
N SER A 420 -7.49 6.02 9.21
CA SER A 420 -7.03 4.64 9.07
C SER A 420 -7.52 3.99 7.77
N PRO A 421 -6.60 3.45 6.95
CA PRO A 421 -6.98 2.71 5.74
C PRO A 421 -7.69 1.38 6.05
N ARG A 422 -7.76 0.96 7.32
CA ARG A 422 -8.41 -0.28 7.73
C ARG A 422 -9.88 -0.13 8.10
N LEU A 423 -10.41 1.09 8.15
CA LEU A 423 -11.78 1.31 8.62
C LEU A 423 -12.83 0.49 7.87
N PRO A 424 -12.86 0.45 6.53
CA PRO A 424 -13.84 -0.39 5.81
C PRO A 424 -13.70 -1.89 6.11
N ASP A 425 -12.46 -2.44 6.17
CA ASP A 425 -12.21 -3.84 6.56
C ASP A 425 -12.73 -4.15 7.98
N LEU A 426 -12.55 -3.22 8.92
CA LEU A 426 -13.03 -3.40 10.30
C LEU A 426 -14.56 -3.43 10.37
N VAL A 427 -15.24 -2.57 9.61
CA VAL A 427 -16.71 -2.59 9.51
C VAL A 427 -17.21 -3.87 8.84
N SER A 428 -16.58 -4.31 7.75
CA SER A 428 -16.92 -5.57 7.08
C SER A 428 -16.75 -6.77 8.01
N ARG A 429 -15.64 -6.84 8.75
CA ARG A 429 -15.38 -7.89 9.75
C ARG A 429 -16.43 -7.88 10.85
N PHE A 430 -16.70 -6.70 11.42
CA PHE A 430 -17.73 -6.57 12.45
C PHE A 430 -19.08 -7.13 11.97
N VAL A 431 -19.53 -6.75 10.79
CA VAL A 431 -20.80 -7.22 10.22
C VAL A 431 -20.78 -8.75 10.01
N ILE A 432 -19.75 -9.30 9.36
CA ILE A 432 -19.66 -10.73 9.06
C ILE A 432 -19.63 -11.57 10.35
N GLU A 433 -18.96 -11.07 11.40
CA GLU A 433 -18.88 -11.73 12.69
C GLU A 433 -20.26 -11.87 13.38
N GLN A 434 -21.22 -10.98 13.09
CA GLN A 434 -22.58 -11.10 13.61
C GLN A 434 -23.37 -12.28 12.97
N PHE A 435 -22.95 -12.74 11.78
CA PHE A 435 -23.51 -13.90 11.10
C PHE A 435 -22.77 -15.19 11.41
N ALA A 436 -21.62 -15.12 12.08
CA ALA A 436 -20.84 -16.27 12.48
C ALA A 436 -21.36 -16.86 13.81
N ARG A 437 -21.28 -18.18 13.94
CA ARG A 437 -21.65 -18.86 15.21
C ARG A 437 -20.59 -18.60 16.28
N ALA A 438 -21.01 -18.44 17.51
CA ALA A 438 -20.11 -18.18 18.64
C ALA A 438 -19.04 -19.29 18.84
N ASP A 439 -19.35 -20.54 18.49
CA ASP A 439 -18.46 -21.70 18.55
C ASP A 439 -17.47 -21.77 17.36
N SER A 440 -17.69 -20.97 16.30
CA SER A 440 -16.82 -20.89 15.14
C SER A 440 -15.55 -20.08 15.38
N PHE A 441 -15.50 -19.31 16.49
CA PHE A 441 -14.30 -18.54 16.84
C PHE A 441 -13.26 -19.48 17.47
N PRO A 442 -12.09 -19.69 16.86
CA PRO A 442 -11.04 -20.51 17.46
C PRO A 442 -10.68 -19.93 18.83
N ARG A 443 -10.57 -20.81 19.85
CA ARG A 443 -10.08 -20.44 21.17
C ARG A 443 -8.70 -19.80 21.08
N ALA A 444 -8.37 -18.93 22.04
CA ALA A 444 -7.10 -18.25 22.09
C ALA A 444 -5.93 -19.23 21.87
N TRP A 445 -5.03 -18.88 20.96
CA TRP A 445 -3.87 -19.69 20.64
C TRP A 445 -2.93 -19.75 21.83
N SER A 446 -2.78 -20.94 22.42
CA SER A 446 -1.71 -21.23 23.37
C SER A 446 -0.88 -22.36 22.78
N MET A 447 0.01 -22.05 21.84
CA MET A 447 1.01 -23.02 21.38
C MET A 447 2.36 -22.72 22.00
N THR A 448 2.95 -23.72 22.63
CA THR A 448 4.37 -23.68 22.99
C THR A 448 5.16 -23.98 21.71
N ALA A 449 6.04 -23.08 21.33
CA ALA A 449 6.88 -23.29 20.17
C ALA A 449 7.83 -24.48 20.37
N THR A 450 7.93 -25.34 19.37
CA THR A 450 8.94 -26.42 19.37
C THR A 450 10.33 -25.83 19.13
N PRO A 451 11.42 -26.52 19.53
CA PRO A 451 12.80 -26.09 19.21
C PRO A 451 13.00 -25.84 17.71
N GLN A 452 12.36 -26.63 16.85
CA GLN A 452 12.40 -26.46 15.40
C GLN A 452 11.74 -25.16 14.95
N MET A 453 10.58 -24.80 15.50
CA MET A 453 9.90 -23.52 15.20
C MET A 453 10.75 -22.32 15.63
N ILE A 454 11.44 -22.42 16.78
CA ILE A 454 12.35 -21.39 17.27
C ILE A 454 13.52 -21.20 16.30
N GLU A 455 14.13 -22.29 15.85
CA GLU A 455 15.24 -22.22 14.88
C GLU A 455 14.77 -21.65 13.52
N LYS A 456 13.60 -22.06 13.07
CA LYS A 456 12.99 -21.51 11.86
C LYS A 456 12.68 -20.01 11.98
N ALA A 457 12.24 -19.53 13.13
CA ALA A 457 12.06 -18.11 13.41
C ALA A 457 13.40 -17.36 13.34
N ARG A 458 14.47 -17.90 13.97
CA ARG A 458 15.80 -17.30 13.93
C ARG A 458 16.33 -17.22 12.51
N SER A 459 16.20 -18.27 11.72
CA SER A 459 16.64 -18.26 10.31
C SER A 459 15.86 -17.29 9.44
N ALA A 460 14.56 -17.07 9.74
CA ALA A 460 13.70 -16.13 9.01
C ALA A 460 14.03 -14.65 9.32
N ALA A 461 14.76 -14.35 10.40
CA ALA A 461 15.15 -12.97 10.72
C ALA A 461 15.95 -12.34 9.58
N GLY A 462 15.66 -11.07 9.30
CA GLY A 462 16.32 -10.34 8.20
C GLY A 462 15.46 -9.24 7.59
N ALA A 463 15.96 -8.69 6.50
CA ALA A 463 15.29 -7.65 5.73
C ALA A 463 14.64 -8.24 4.46
N TYR A 464 13.45 -7.75 4.15
CA TYR A 464 12.66 -8.16 2.99
C TYR A 464 12.10 -6.93 2.27
N LEU A 465 12.07 -6.98 0.95
CA LEU A 465 11.48 -5.91 0.14
C LEU A 465 10.24 -6.44 -0.61
N PRO A 466 9.11 -5.72 -0.54
CA PRO A 466 7.90 -6.09 -1.28
C PRO A 466 8.18 -6.33 -2.76
N ASN A 467 7.54 -7.35 -3.33
CA ASN A 467 7.70 -7.67 -4.75
C ASN A 467 6.95 -6.67 -5.65
N ARG A 468 5.90 -6.05 -5.13
CA ARG A 468 5.27 -4.89 -5.76
C ARG A 468 6.16 -3.67 -5.57
N ARG A 469 7.08 -3.44 -6.49
CA ARG A 469 7.96 -2.26 -6.56
C ARG A 469 8.48 -2.05 -7.97
N VAL A 470 9.00 -0.89 -8.26
CA VAL A 470 9.77 -0.62 -9.48
C VAL A 470 11.19 -1.18 -9.29
N TYR A 471 11.75 -1.79 -10.33
CA TYR A 471 13.10 -2.36 -10.35
C TYR A 471 14.03 -1.67 -11.33
N SER A 472 13.48 -1.24 -12.48
CA SER A 472 14.26 -0.79 -13.63
C SER A 472 14.43 0.73 -13.71
N ARG A 473 13.58 1.48 -13.03
CA ARG A 473 13.51 2.94 -13.13
C ARG A 473 13.86 3.63 -11.82
N PHE A 474 13.90 4.97 -11.85
CA PHE A 474 14.23 5.82 -10.69
C PHE A 474 13.35 5.52 -9.46
N GLU A 475 12.07 5.27 -9.66
CA GLU A 475 11.10 5.00 -8.57
C GLU A 475 11.45 3.77 -7.74
N LYS A 476 12.45 2.97 -8.13
CA LYS A 476 13.00 1.89 -7.30
C LYS A 476 13.41 2.38 -5.91
N VAL A 477 13.88 3.63 -5.82
CA VAL A 477 14.30 4.24 -4.54
C VAL A 477 13.15 4.31 -3.52
N ALA A 478 11.89 4.38 -3.96
CA ALA A 478 10.73 4.40 -3.06
C ALA A 478 10.60 3.11 -2.24
N ALA A 479 11.14 1.98 -2.72
CA ALA A 479 11.14 0.72 -2.00
C ALA A 479 11.96 0.74 -0.70
N LEU A 480 12.88 1.70 -0.53
CA LEU A 480 13.60 1.90 0.73
C LEU A 480 12.66 2.17 1.92
N GLY A 481 11.53 2.87 1.67
CA GLY A 481 10.51 3.18 2.68
C GLY A 481 9.55 2.02 2.98
N SER A 482 9.57 0.96 2.19
CA SER A 482 8.68 -0.21 2.32
C SER A 482 9.39 -1.48 2.81
N GLU A 483 10.64 -1.37 3.28
CA GLU A 483 11.38 -2.51 3.81
C GLU A 483 10.67 -3.13 5.03
N ILE A 484 10.50 -4.45 5.00
CA ILE A 484 9.93 -5.24 6.09
C ILE A 484 11.11 -5.91 6.82
N ARG A 485 11.15 -5.77 8.14
CA ARG A 485 12.16 -6.40 8.99
C ARG A 485 11.55 -7.44 9.90
N LEU A 486 12.13 -8.61 9.91
CA LEU A 486 11.80 -9.70 10.83
C LEU A 486 12.90 -9.83 11.89
N ALA A 487 12.52 -9.82 13.16
CA ALA A 487 13.40 -10.12 14.30
C ALA A 487 12.79 -11.27 15.11
N ALA A 488 13.57 -12.33 15.31
CA ALA A 488 13.16 -13.49 16.09
C ALA A 488 13.29 -13.24 17.60
N LYS A 489 12.39 -13.83 18.38
CA LYS A 489 12.43 -13.90 19.83
C LYS A 489 12.71 -15.33 20.29
N ASP A 490 13.16 -15.50 21.54
CA ASP A 490 13.52 -16.81 22.09
C ASP A 490 12.33 -17.78 22.24
N ASP A 491 11.12 -17.25 22.25
CA ASP A 491 9.87 -18.03 22.26
C ASP A 491 9.40 -18.43 20.85
N GLY A 492 10.22 -18.23 19.81
CA GLY A 492 9.87 -18.55 18.42
C GLY A 492 8.94 -17.54 17.75
N SER A 493 8.53 -16.48 18.43
CA SER A 493 7.76 -15.41 17.81
C SER A 493 8.64 -14.51 16.93
N LEU A 494 8.01 -13.87 15.93
CA LEU A 494 8.63 -12.89 15.05
C LEU A 494 8.06 -11.50 15.32
N ILE A 495 8.94 -10.51 15.48
CA ILE A 495 8.55 -9.11 15.41
C ILE A 495 8.71 -8.67 13.96
N VAL A 496 7.61 -8.30 13.34
CA VAL A 496 7.54 -7.79 11.97
C VAL A 496 7.43 -6.27 12.04
N THR A 497 8.42 -5.57 11.52
CA THR A 497 8.43 -4.11 11.45
C THR A 497 8.25 -3.68 10.01
N ALA A 498 7.19 -2.92 9.73
CA ALA A 498 6.87 -2.38 8.42
C ALA A 498 6.24 -0.98 8.58
N GLY A 499 6.65 0.01 7.77
CA GLY A 499 6.13 1.37 7.85
C GLY A 499 6.27 2.04 9.24
N GLY A 500 7.31 1.68 10.00
CA GLY A 500 7.53 2.19 11.36
C GLY A 500 6.71 1.50 12.46
N LYS A 501 5.77 0.61 12.11
CA LYS A 501 4.95 -0.15 13.06
C LYS A 501 5.51 -1.55 13.27
N ALA A 502 5.62 -1.97 14.53
CA ALA A 502 6.04 -3.33 14.91
C ALA A 502 4.83 -4.16 15.35
N THR A 503 4.69 -5.36 14.77
CA THR A 503 3.64 -6.32 15.12
C THR A 503 4.27 -7.65 15.49
N ARG A 504 3.78 -8.30 16.54
CA ARG A 504 4.27 -9.61 16.97
C ARG A 504 3.42 -10.72 16.40
N TYR A 505 4.09 -11.67 15.73
CA TYR A 505 3.52 -12.89 15.16
C TYR A 505 3.99 -14.11 15.94
N TYR A 506 3.07 -14.96 16.32
CA TYR A 506 3.32 -16.17 17.10
C TYR A 506 3.38 -17.39 16.17
N PRO A 507 4.23 -18.37 16.43
CA PRO A 507 4.35 -19.56 15.59
C PRO A 507 3.06 -20.38 15.60
N VAL A 508 2.64 -20.84 14.43
CA VAL A 508 1.45 -21.68 14.20
C VAL A 508 1.90 -23.06 13.70
N SER A 509 2.86 -23.08 12.81
CA SER A 509 3.56 -24.26 12.31
C SER A 509 4.96 -23.86 11.87
N ASP A 510 5.71 -24.79 11.32
CA ASP A 510 7.12 -24.60 10.96
C ASP A 510 7.45 -23.36 10.14
N ASP A 511 6.59 -22.96 9.20
CA ASP A 511 6.80 -21.81 8.33
C ASP A 511 5.61 -20.84 8.31
N LEU A 512 4.71 -20.97 9.30
CA LEU A 512 3.52 -20.14 9.44
C LEU A 512 3.46 -19.50 10.82
N TRP A 513 3.30 -18.19 10.85
CA TRP A 513 3.08 -17.37 12.04
C TRP A 513 1.76 -16.63 11.93
N SER A 514 1.16 -16.23 13.04
CA SER A 514 -0.06 -15.43 13.09
C SER A 514 0.04 -14.38 14.20
N ASP A 515 -0.51 -13.19 13.97
CA ASP A 515 -0.71 -12.20 15.01
C ASP A 515 -2.02 -12.46 15.79
N ARG A 516 -2.34 -11.58 16.75
CA ARG A 516 -3.56 -11.68 17.54
C ARG A 516 -4.83 -11.36 16.75
N SER A 517 -4.72 -10.63 15.63
CA SER A 517 -5.83 -10.33 14.73
C SER A 517 -6.03 -11.41 13.66
N ARG A 518 -5.26 -12.51 13.74
CA ARG A 518 -5.21 -13.63 12.79
C ARG A 518 -4.62 -13.27 11.42
N ASP A 519 -3.92 -12.17 11.34
CA ASP A 519 -3.03 -11.96 10.23
C ASP A 519 -1.96 -13.05 10.23
N ARG A 520 -1.69 -13.62 9.05
CA ARG A 520 -0.75 -14.74 8.90
C ARG A 520 0.49 -14.27 8.16
N LEU A 521 1.63 -14.76 8.58
CA LEU A 521 2.92 -14.60 7.92
C LEU A 521 3.42 -15.99 7.52
N PHE A 522 3.66 -16.21 6.23
CA PHE A 522 4.24 -17.45 5.71
C PHE A 522 5.65 -17.19 5.19
N VAL A 523 6.58 -18.11 5.48
CA VAL A 523 7.99 -18.03 5.04
C VAL A 523 8.25 -19.10 4.00
N TYR A 524 8.59 -18.67 2.77
CA TYR A 524 9.06 -19.56 1.72
C TYR A 524 10.55 -19.85 1.92
N ARG A 525 10.93 -21.11 1.67
CA ARG A 525 12.32 -21.55 1.70
C ARG A 525 12.75 -22.14 0.36
N ASP A 526 14.04 -22.05 0.06
CA ASP A 526 14.64 -22.74 -1.06
C ASP A 526 14.85 -24.23 -0.76
N ALA A 527 15.42 -24.94 -1.72
CA ALA A 527 15.72 -26.38 -1.60
C ALA A 527 16.75 -26.72 -0.48
N ALA A 528 17.56 -25.72 -0.06
CA ALA A 528 18.48 -25.86 1.06
C ALA A 528 17.87 -25.49 2.41
N GLY A 529 16.58 -25.09 2.45
CA GLY A 529 15.87 -24.69 3.64
C GLY A 529 16.13 -23.25 4.06
N ALA A 530 16.84 -22.44 3.26
CA ALA A 530 17.07 -21.04 3.56
C ALA A 530 15.84 -20.18 3.23
N PRO A 531 15.45 -19.21 4.08
CA PRO A 531 14.33 -18.33 3.82
C PRO A 531 14.64 -17.38 2.68
N VAL A 532 13.77 -17.37 1.66
CA VAL A 532 13.95 -16.57 0.44
C VAL A 532 12.88 -15.50 0.27
N ARG A 533 11.69 -15.75 0.81
CA ARG A 533 10.52 -14.88 0.62
C ARG A 533 9.56 -14.99 1.80
N ILE A 534 8.81 -13.94 2.06
CA ILE A 534 7.66 -13.97 2.96
C ILE A 534 6.39 -13.62 2.18
N ALA A 535 5.26 -14.12 2.67
CA ALA A 535 3.93 -13.67 2.27
C ALA A 535 3.15 -13.24 3.52
N THR A 536 2.47 -12.11 3.43
CA THR A 536 1.56 -11.64 4.47
C THR A 536 0.14 -12.16 4.24
N ALA A 537 -0.73 -12.01 5.24
CA ALA A 537 -2.04 -12.62 5.32
C ALA A 537 -2.94 -12.45 4.11
N MET A 538 -2.89 -11.28 3.51
CA MET A 538 -3.79 -11.03 2.38
C MET A 538 -3.28 -11.64 1.06
N GLY A 539 -2.22 -12.46 1.10
CA GLY A 539 -1.67 -13.12 -0.10
C GLY A 539 -1.28 -12.17 -1.22
N THR A 540 -1.73 -10.94 -1.10
CA THR A 540 -1.58 -9.85 -2.07
C THR A 540 -0.18 -9.27 -2.07
N MET A 541 0.57 -9.49 -0.99
CA MET A 541 1.93 -9.01 -0.85
C MET A 541 2.88 -10.14 -0.51
N THR A 542 3.81 -10.39 -1.41
CA THR A 542 5.02 -11.14 -1.10
C THR A 542 6.21 -10.19 -1.07
N ALA A 543 7.21 -10.54 -0.24
CA ALA A 543 8.45 -9.78 -0.15
C ALA A 543 9.64 -10.72 -0.20
N ASP A 544 10.61 -10.43 -1.07
CA ASP A 544 11.82 -11.22 -1.21
C ASP A 544 12.86 -10.79 -0.18
N ARG A 545 13.57 -11.77 0.41
CA ARG A 545 14.69 -11.52 1.29
C ARG A 545 15.78 -10.77 0.53
N VAL A 546 16.37 -9.78 1.16
CA VAL A 546 17.44 -8.98 0.56
C VAL A 546 18.73 -9.11 1.37
N SER A 547 19.88 -8.98 0.67
CA SER A 547 21.16 -8.91 1.34
C SER A 547 21.30 -7.57 2.08
N PHE A 548 22.24 -7.52 3.03
CA PHE A 548 22.57 -6.26 3.73
C PHE A 548 22.80 -5.11 2.75
N PHE A 549 23.54 -5.34 1.68
CA PHE A 549 23.88 -4.32 0.69
C PHE A 549 22.69 -3.79 -0.15
N GLN A 550 21.58 -4.51 -0.14
CA GLN A 550 20.32 -4.12 -0.78
C GLN A 550 19.30 -3.59 0.24
N SER A 551 19.67 -3.40 1.49
CA SER A 551 18.82 -2.90 2.56
C SER A 551 18.83 -1.38 2.67
N SER A 552 17.79 -0.83 3.28
CA SER A 552 17.72 0.59 3.65
C SER A 552 18.84 1.00 4.61
N THR A 553 19.33 0.06 5.44
CA THR A 553 20.45 0.30 6.34
C THR A 553 21.74 0.57 5.57
N ALA A 554 22.07 -0.25 4.58
CA ALA A 554 23.28 -0.04 3.77
C ALA A 554 23.21 1.26 2.97
N PHE A 555 22.02 1.57 2.41
CA PHE A 555 21.80 2.85 1.73
C PHE A 555 22.03 4.03 2.69
N SER A 556 21.40 4.01 3.86
CA SER A 556 21.53 5.09 4.86
C SER A 556 22.95 5.23 5.37
N ALA A 557 23.65 4.11 5.63
CA ALA A 557 25.05 4.12 6.04
C ALA A 557 25.96 4.68 4.94
N GLY A 558 25.73 4.35 3.68
CA GLY A 558 26.49 4.88 2.55
C GLY A 558 26.32 6.39 2.37
N ILE A 559 25.06 6.85 2.28
CA ILE A 559 24.79 8.28 2.09
C ILE A 559 25.19 9.10 3.32
N GLY A 560 24.85 8.62 4.53
CA GLY A 560 25.21 9.29 5.79
C GLY A 560 26.72 9.30 6.02
N GLY A 561 27.43 8.21 5.69
CA GLY A 561 28.89 8.14 5.75
C GLY A 561 29.55 9.14 4.80
N ALA A 562 29.10 9.20 3.54
CA ALA A 562 29.60 10.18 2.56
C ALA A 562 29.34 11.62 3.03
N ALA A 563 28.15 11.91 3.57
CA ALA A 563 27.82 13.21 4.13
C ALA A 563 28.72 13.59 5.32
N LEU A 564 28.95 12.66 6.25
CA LEU A 564 29.79 12.89 7.42
C LEU A 564 31.23 13.19 7.04
N VAL A 565 31.86 12.37 6.19
CA VAL A 565 33.25 12.62 5.76
C VAL A 565 33.33 13.90 4.92
N SER A 566 32.31 14.27 4.19
CA SER A 566 32.20 15.55 3.46
C SER A 566 32.16 16.74 4.42
N ALA A 567 31.34 16.69 5.46
CA ALA A 567 31.25 17.73 6.48
C ALA A 567 32.60 17.89 7.21
N LEU A 568 33.28 16.77 7.56
CA LEU A 568 34.61 16.78 8.16
C LEU A 568 35.68 17.36 7.23
N ALA A 569 35.57 17.10 5.90
CA ALA A 569 36.45 17.70 4.89
C ALA A 569 36.34 19.22 4.86
N LEU A 570 35.09 19.74 4.82
CA LEU A 570 34.81 21.17 4.81
C LEU A 570 35.22 21.86 6.11
N LEU A 571 34.92 21.24 7.25
CA LEU A 571 35.36 21.73 8.57
C LEU A 571 36.90 21.79 8.63
N GLY A 572 37.56 20.76 8.13
CA GLY A 572 39.02 20.74 8.04
C GLY A 572 39.59 21.80 7.09
N ALA A 573 38.90 22.08 5.97
CA ALA A 573 39.26 23.16 5.06
C ALA A 573 39.11 24.52 5.73
N TRP A 574 37.98 24.77 6.40
CA TRP A 574 37.71 26.01 7.15
C TRP A 574 38.73 26.28 8.26
N ARG A 575 39.04 25.27 9.07
CA ARG A 575 40.06 25.38 10.17
C ARG A 575 41.47 25.68 9.66
N ARG A 576 41.76 25.40 8.40
CA ARG A 576 43.06 25.69 7.77
C ARG A 576 43.15 27.05 7.11
N GLN A 577 42.03 27.79 6.96
CA GLN A 577 42.06 29.15 6.41
C GLN A 577 42.97 30.06 7.24
N GLY A 578 43.85 30.80 6.55
CA GLY A 578 44.79 31.73 7.18
C GLY A 578 45.97 31.08 7.92
N ARG A 579 46.20 29.74 7.75
CA ARG A 579 47.37 29.06 8.33
C ARG A 579 48.32 28.64 7.23
N ASP A 580 49.64 28.87 7.44
CA ASP A 580 50.69 28.33 6.58
C ASP A 580 50.76 26.79 6.76
N VAL A 581 50.22 26.07 5.78
CA VAL A 581 50.28 24.62 5.74
C VAL A 581 51.17 24.21 4.58
N ALA A 582 52.28 23.54 4.88
CA ALA A 582 53.20 23.02 3.86
C ALA A 582 52.39 22.15 2.86
N THR A 583 52.37 22.54 1.60
CA THR A 583 51.67 21.80 0.51
C THR A 583 52.32 22.15 -0.83
N THR A 584 52.23 21.23 -1.78
CA THR A 584 52.66 21.46 -3.17
C THR A 584 51.58 22.21 -3.94
N ARG A 585 51.95 22.80 -5.12
CA ARG A 585 50.95 23.37 -6.05
C ARG A 585 49.84 22.34 -6.39
N LEU A 586 50.23 21.09 -6.62
CA LEU A 586 49.30 19.97 -6.82
C LEU A 586 48.40 19.77 -5.60
N GLY A 587 48.96 19.83 -4.39
CA GLY A 587 48.19 19.70 -3.15
C GLY A 587 47.13 20.80 -2.94
N ILE A 588 47.35 22.01 -3.47
CA ILE A 588 46.37 23.11 -3.46
C ILE A 588 45.18 22.77 -4.38
N TRP A 589 45.46 22.35 -5.63
CA TRP A 589 44.42 21.94 -6.56
C TRP A 589 43.59 20.75 -6.03
N LEU A 590 44.27 19.75 -5.48
CA LEU A 590 43.60 18.61 -4.87
C LEU A 590 42.74 19.00 -3.67
N ALA A 591 43.14 20.01 -2.88
CA ALA A 591 42.37 20.53 -1.77
C ALA A 591 41.08 21.23 -2.26
N GLY A 592 41.16 22.02 -3.33
CA GLY A 592 40.02 22.67 -3.98
C GLY A 592 39.04 21.63 -4.53
N GLY A 593 39.53 20.64 -5.27
CA GLY A 593 38.73 19.53 -5.80
C GLY A 593 38.06 18.70 -4.70
N HIS A 594 38.78 18.41 -3.60
CA HIS A 594 38.19 17.71 -2.46
C HIS A 594 37.06 18.52 -1.80
N ALA A 595 37.27 19.82 -1.57
CA ALA A 595 36.23 20.67 -0.99
C ALA A 595 35.03 20.80 -1.92
N ALA A 596 35.25 20.94 -3.24
CA ALA A 596 34.17 20.98 -4.23
C ALA A 596 33.35 19.67 -4.24
N ALA A 597 34.03 18.50 -4.25
CA ALA A 597 33.35 17.20 -4.18
C ALA A 597 32.58 17.03 -2.86
N ALA A 598 33.11 17.50 -1.74
CA ALA A 598 32.42 17.49 -0.46
C ALA A 598 31.16 18.38 -0.46
N LEU A 599 31.22 19.57 -1.06
CA LEU A 599 30.08 20.46 -1.23
C LEU A 599 28.98 19.80 -2.10
N LEU A 600 29.33 19.07 -3.15
CA LEU A 600 28.38 18.36 -4.00
C LEU A 600 27.64 17.27 -3.22
N TRP A 601 28.33 16.53 -2.34
CA TRP A 601 27.68 15.56 -1.46
C TRP A 601 26.73 16.19 -0.46
N ILE A 602 27.12 17.31 0.17
CA ILE A 602 26.23 18.04 1.09
C ILE A 602 25.02 18.61 0.32
N ALA A 603 25.24 19.21 -0.85
CA ALA A 603 24.15 19.73 -1.69
C ALA A 603 23.18 18.62 -2.09
N PHE A 604 23.68 17.44 -2.44
CA PHE A 604 22.83 16.27 -2.72
C PHE A 604 21.97 15.86 -1.52
N VAL A 605 22.58 15.74 -0.33
CA VAL A 605 21.83 15.34 0.88
C VAL A 605 20.77 16.39 1.23
N VAL A 606 21.10 17.68 1.12
CA VAL A 606 20.13 18.76 1.32
C VAL A 606 18.98 18.68 0.30
N ALA A 607 19.30 18.54 -0.99
CA ALA A 607 18.29 18.41 -2.04
C ALA A 607 17.39 17.18 -1.85
N LEU A 608 17.99 16.03 -1.50
CA LEU A 608 17.25 14.80 -1.23
C LEU A 608 16.33 14.95 -0.01
N THR A 609 16.80 15.59 1.06
CA THR A 609 15.99 15.85 2.25
C THR A 609 14.85 16.80 1.94
N ALA A 610 15.12 17.91 1.26
CA ALA A 610 14.09 18.87 0.88
C ALA A 610 13.03 18.25 -0.04
N ALA A 611 13.46 17.48 -1.06
CA ALA A 611 12.54 16.73 -1.92
C ALA A 611 11.68 15.75 -1.11
N SER A 612 12.29 15.01 -0.18
CA SER A 612 11.58 14.04 0.65
C SER A 612 10.52 14.69 1.55
N VAL A 613 10.86 15.81 2.19
CA VAL A 613 9.90 16.59 3.00
C VAL A 613 8.77 17.12 2.12
N ALA A 614 9.08 17.72 0.97
CA ALA A 614 8.08 18.24 0.06
C ALA A 614 7.13 17.17 -0.51
N LEU A 615 7.62 15.94 -0.69
CA LEU A 615 6.82 14.81 -1.18
C LEU A 615 5.97 14.14 -0.10
N SER A 616 6.27 14.38 1.18
CA SER A 616 5.66 13.65 2.30
C SER A 616 4.18 13.89 2.48
N SER A 617 3.72 15.07 2.15
CA SER A 617 2.33 15.50 2.33
C SER A 617 1.51 15.41 1.03
N LYS A 618 2.13 15.04 -0.09
CA LYS A 618 1.48 15.03 -1.41
C LYS A 618 0.71 13.75 -1.66
N THR A 619 -0.47 13.91 -2.22
CA THR A 619 -1.32 12.83 -2.71
C THR A 619 -1.02 12.51 -4.17
N LEU A 620 -1.62 11.45 -4.71
CA LEU A 620 -1.53 11.15 -6.14
C LEU A 620 -2.09 12.29 -7.00
N ALA A 621 -3.21 12.88 -6.59
CA ALA A 621 -3.82 14.00 -7.29
C ALA A 621 -2.90 15.23 -7.37
N ASP A 622 -2.13 15.51 -6.30
CA ASP A 622 -1.14 16.59 -6.30
C ASP A 622 -0.02 16.33 -7.32
N PHE A 623 0.49 15.09 -7.38
CA PHE A 623 1.48 14.71 -8.39
C PHE A 623 0.94 14.77 -9.82
N GLN A 624 -0.33 14.43 -10.00
CA GLN A 624 -0.98 14.53 -11.32
C GLN A 624 -1.19 16.00 -11.76
N ALA A 625 -1.41 16.91 -10.82
CA ALA A 625 -1.55 18.32 -11.10
C ALA A 625 -0.19 19.00 -11.42
N GLU A 626 0.87 18.63 -10.72
CA GLU A 626 2.22 19.21 -10.90
C GLU A 626 2.99 18.56 -12.05
N GLY A 627 2.64 17.35 -12.45
CA GLY A 627 3.39 16.50 -13.35
C GLY A 627 4.46 15.66 -12.63
N TRP A 628 4.84 14.56 -13.25
CA TRP A 628 5.84 13.64 -12.73
C TRP A 628 7.08 13.61 -13.63
N PRO A 629 8.31 13.68 -13.11
CA PRO A 629 8.66 13.90 -11.68
C PRO A 629 8.56 15.37 -11.25
N PRO A 630 8.23 15.65 -9.96
CA PRO A 630 8.20 17.01 -9.43
C PRO A 630 9.58 17.69 -9.48
N THR A 631 9.63 19.01 -9.63
CA THR A 631 10.88 19.78 -9.77
C THR A 631 11.90 19.50 -8.66
N GLY A 632 11.47 19.44 -7.40
CA GLY A 632 12.38 19.12 -6.28
C GLY A 632 13.07 17.76 -6.42
N LEU A 633 12.36 16.77 -6.96
CA LEU A 633 12.92 15.45 -7.23
C LEU A 633 13.94 15.49 -8.39
N VAL A 634 13.67 16.27 -9.44
CA VAL A 634 14.61 16.47 -10.55
C VAL A 634 15.90 17.12 -10.06
N ILE A 635 15.81 18.12 -9.18
CA ILE A 635 16.97 18.76 -8.55
C ILE A 635 17.77 17.74 -7.75
N ALA A 636 17.11 16.90 -6.95
CA ALA A 636 17.79 15.84 -6.19
C ALA A 636 18.49 14.81 -7.08
N MET A 637 17.87 14.45 -8.23
CA MET A 637 18.47 13.55 -9.22
C MET A 637 19.73 14.18 -9.87
N ILE A 638 19.67 15.44 -10.27
CA ILE A 638 20.83 16.17 -10.81
C ILE A 638 21.96 16.22 -9.76
N ALA A 639 21.63 16.58 -8.53
CA ALA A 639 22.58 16.64 -7.42
C ALA A 639 23.23 15.28 -7.14
N ALA A 640 22.48 14.15 -7.26
CA ALA A 640 23.01 12.80 -7.15
C ALA A 640 24.07 12.50 -8.21
N HIS A 641 23.84 12.87 -9.46
CA HIS A 641 24.82 12.71 -10.56
C HIS A 641 26.06 13.56 -10.35
N LEU A 642 25.90 14.81 -9.87
CA LEU A 642 27.04 15.68 -9.57
C LEU A 642 27.85 15.17 -8.38
N ALA A 643 27.21 14.64 -7.34
CA ALA A 643 27.87 14.00 -6.22
C ALA A 643 28.65 12.75 -6.67
N ALA A 644 28.07 11.95 -7.56
CA ALA A 644 28.73 10.78 -8.15
C ALA A 644 29.96 11.19 -8.97
N LEU A 645 29.88 12.26 -9.77
CA LEU A 645 31.01 12.82 -10.49
C LEU A 645 32.10 13.28 -9.52
N GLY A 646 31.73 13.99 -8.43
CA GLY A 646 32.65 14.41 -7.39
C GLY A 646 33.39 13.23 -6.74
N ALA A 647 32.70 12.12 -6.47
CA ALA A 647 33.30 10.89 -5.95
C ALA A 647 34.27 10.23 -6.95
N ALA A 648 33.92 10.21 -8.25
CA ALA A 648 34.77 9.70 -9.31
C ALA A 648 36.08 10.52 -9.42
N ILE A 649 35.98 11.85 -9.39
CA ILE A 649 37.12 12.76 -9.39
C ILE A 649 38.00 12.52 -8.14
N ALA A 650 37.37 12.36 -6.96
CA ALA A 650 38.09 12.05 -5.74
C ALA A 650 38.82 10.70 -5.82
N ALA A 651 38.24 9.70 -6.42
CA ALA A 651 38.84 8.38 -6.61
C ALA A 651 40.11 8.47 -7.53
N VAL A 652 40.01 9.21 -8.65
CA VAL A 652 41.15 9.46 -9.54
C VAL A 652 42.25 10.24 -8.81
N GLY A 653 41.86 11.16 -7.93
CA GLY A 653 42.81 11.95 -7.11
C GLY A 653 43.57 11.18 -6.05
N VAL A 654 43.26 9.90 -5.78
CA VAL A 654 43.90 9.09 -4.71
C VAL A 654 45.41 8.99 -4.93
N LEU A 655 45.85 8.55 -6.11
CA LEU A 655 47.30 8.41 -6.39
C LEU A 655 48.04 9.75 -6.33
N PRO A 656 47.60 10.84 -6.96
CA PRO A 656 48.18 12.17 -6.79
C PRO A 656 48.26 12.66 -5.34
N VAL A 657 47.22 12.39 -4.54
CA VAL A 657 47.19 12.76 -3.11
C VAL A 657 48.30 12.01 -2.34
N LEU A 658 48.45 10.72 -2.57
CA LEU A 658 49.43 9.90 -1.89
C LEU A 658 50.88 10.26 -2.29
N ALA A 659 51.12 10.46 -3.59
CA ALA A 659 52.45 10.65 -4.14
C ALA A 659 52.96 12.10 -4.08
N GLY A 660 52.10 13.10 -4.38
CA GLY A 660 52.57 14.44 -4.70
C GLY A 660 51.90 15.62 -3.96
N SER A 661 50.96 15.37 -3.04
CA SER A 661 50.17 16.46 -2.41
C SER A 661 50.92 17.30 -1.39
N GLY A 662 52.01 16.76 -0.76
CA GLY A 662 52.66 17.35 0.39
C GLY A 662 51.83 17.32 1.69
N TRP A 663 50.68 16.64 1.72
CA TRP A 663 49.76 16.61 2.86
C TRP A 663 50.29 15.67 3.98
N SER A 664 49.90 15.98 5.22
CA SER A 664 50.13 15.10 6.35
C SER A 664 49.46 13.74 6.17
N ILE A 665 49.97 12.72 6.85
CA ILE A 665 49.39 11.36 6.80
C ILE A 665 47.91 11.32 7.20
N TRP A 666 47.51 12.10 8.19
CA TRP A 666 46.14 12.21 8.65
C TRP A 666 45.19 12.81 7.56
N ARG A 667 45.69 13.82 6.85
CA ARG A 667 44.93 14.43 5.75
C ARG A 667 44.81 13.48 4.56
N LYS A 668 45.84 12.74 4.23
CA LYS A 668 45.84 11.67 3.22
C LYS A 668 44.87 10.56 3.63
N GLY A 669 44.89 10.10 4.89
CA GLY A 669 43.96 9.11 5.41
C GLY A 669 42.52 9.54 5.33
N HIS A 670 42.23 10.81 5.70
CA HIS A 670 40.87 11.36 5.56
C HIS A 670 40.41 11.42 4.10
N TYR A 671 41.30 11.78 3.16
CA TYR A 671 40.96 11.78 1.73
C TYR A 671 40.68 10.38 1.21
N LEU A 672 41.41 9.39 1.61
CA LEU A 672 41.14 7.97 1.27
C LEU A 672 39.79 7.53 1.79
N LEU A 673 39.46 7.86 3.04
CA LEU A 673 38.16 7.57 3.63
C LEU A 673 37.01 8.25 2.86
N PHE A 674 37.23 9.53 2.48
CA PHE A 674 36.26 10.29 1.67
C PHE A 674 36.03 9.62 0.29
N ALA A 675 37.10 9.24 -0.40
CA ALA A 675 37.02 8.56 -1.69
C ALA A 675 36.29 7.20 -1.56
N ALA A 676 36.64 6.41 -0.55
CA ALA A 676 36.01 5.11 -0.31
C ALA A 676 34.51 5.25 0.06
N ALA A 677 34.17 6.15 0.96
CA ALA A 677 32.79 6.42 1.35
C ALA A 677 31.95 6.96 0.17
N GLY A 678 32.55 7.87 -0.63
CA GLY A 678 31.93 8.39 -1.84
C GLY A 678 31.66 7.29 -2.87
N LEU A 679 32.61 6.41 -3.15
CA LEU A 679 32.41 5.28 -4.07
C LEU A 679 31.36 4.29 -3.58
N PHE A 680 31.34 3.98 -2.28
CA PHE A 680 30.31 3.13 -1.71
C PHE A 680 28.92 3.79 -1.83
N ALA A 681 28.82 5.09 -1.57
CA ALA A 681 27.57 5.83 -1.72
C ALA A 681 27.13 5.89 -3.19
N VAL A 682 28.04 6.09 -4.15
CA VAL A 682 27.73 6.03 -5.60
C VAL A 682 27.20 4.65 -5.99
N TRP A 683 27.82 3.60 -5.49
CA TRP A 683 27.32 2.24 -5.71
C TRP A 683 25.90 2.06 -5.15
N GLN A 684 25.60 2.59 -3.96
CA GLN A 684 24.25 2.60 -3.40
C GLN A 684 23.27 3.38 -4.29
N LEU A 685 23.65 4.57 -4.79
CA LEU A 685 22.82 5.35 -5.72
C LEU A 685 22.52 4.56 -6.99
N ALA A 686 23.48 3.82 -7.52
CA ALA A 686 23.29 2.96 -8.71
C ALA A 686 22.40 1.75 -8.40
N VAL A 687 22.61 1.06 -7.27
CA VAL A 687 21.75 -0.06 -6.81
C VAL A 687 20.30 0.37 -6.71
N TRP A 688 20.05 1.56 -6.20
CA TRP A 688 18.70 2.11 -6.01
C TRP A 688 18.20 2.95 -7.19
N ARG A 689 18.90 2.93 -8.33
CA ARG A 689 18.50 3.63 -9.56
C ARG A 689 18.32 5.14 -9.41
N MET A 690 18.97 5.76 -8.43
CA MET A 690 18.95 7.23 -8.29
C MET A 690 19.85 7.92 -9.31
N ILE A 691 20.79 7.20 -9.91
CA ILE A 691 21.61 7.61 -11.05
C ILE A 691 21.44 6.61 -12.19
N PHE A 692 21.62 7.08 -13.42
CA PHE A 692 21.57 6.29 -14.67
C PHE A 692 20.19 5.65 -14.97
N ALA A 693 19.10 6.11 -14.35
CA ALA A 693 17.76 5.64 -14.65
C ALA A 693 16.79 6.81 -14.79
N ALA A 694 15.90 6.72 -15.78
CA ALA A 694 14.87 7.70 -16.01
C ALA A 694 13.63 7.44 -15.14
N PRO A 695 12.84 8.47 -14.80
CA PRO A 695 11.52 8.33 -14.19
C PRO A 695 10.50 7.68 -15.13
N SER A 696 9.40 7.16 -14.57
CA SER A 696 8.35 6.44 -15.32
C SER A 696 7.43 7.33 -16.16
N GLY A 697 7.45 8.63 -16.00
CA GLY A 697 6.52 9.58 -16.61
C GLY A 697 7.02 10.27 -17.89
N GLY A 698 8.28 10.02 -18.32
CA GLY A 698 8.90 10.65 -19.48
C GLY A 698 8.43 10.13 -20.85
#